data_1834f6a52fad200070cbc0b87f5da890
#
_entry.id   1834f6a52fad200070cbc0b87f5da890
#
_cell.length_a   1.000
_cell.length_b   1.000
_cell.length_c   1.000
_cell.angle_alpha   90.00
_cell.angle_beta   90.00
_cell.angle_gamma   90.00
#
_symmetry.space_group_name_H-M   'P 1'
#
loop_
_entity.id
_entity.type
_entity.pdbx_description
1 polymer ?
#
loop_
_entity_poly.entity_id
_entity_poly.type
_entity_poly.pdbx_seq_one_letter_code
_entity_poly.pdbx_strand_id
1 'polypeptide(L)'
;MHKKLTLILLFFASVTFAQKKPLDHKVYDTWESVGVKQLSGNGQWAAYTILQQEGDANLYLQNLNSNAKLNIHRAGMLQFSGDSKYAAFQIKPQYSVTRQEKIKKKKPEELSKDSLGFINLTTSAITKIARVKSFRIPENEGDYLAYHKESPIDTAKKTKSETAEQKKDSEDFLFADEESAKDKKEGSDLVLRNLITGVERTFKYVNDYSFSKNGKQLVFSTTASKKDKTAKPGVFILNTEKGTLKTLVNVKGNFKGFVFDEDGEQVAFLGETTPEKQEIKDYSIYYNSLTLDTAQALVDAEIDGMPSKWTVSGDGKLTFSKDGNKLFFGIAPVKIAKDTTLVDFENAKLDVWGYKDDYLQPMQLKNTEKELKRSYLAVIEIFSSDPKIVPLADLKLPETTIIKEGDASFVISSTDYGNRLQAQWSGGTIRDYYTVDIKTGARRKILSDLSGYAIPSPNGNYVVYFDKKTGIWSSYGIATGKIVALNTNSPIKFADEDNDVPDEPSAYGIAGWTDEDKQVLIYDKYDIWSFSPDGKGTAKNVTNGFGRQNNLTFRYAQVDPEARFITKKDDIWLETFNNLTKENGFYRTNAGSSKNPDLIVIAKFKYSALVKAKSAERYIYDKGNYTTSPNVYVSTDLKSETKLSNTNPQQQNYNWGTAELVKWTTPKGYKAEGILYKPENFDPAKKYPMIAYFYEKLSDGLYNYNAPAPTPSRLNISYFVSNGYLVFAPDISYETGHPGKSAEEFINSGVESLKKNSWVDGTKIGIQGQSWGGYQVAHLITATNMYAAAWAGAPVVNMTSAYGGIRWESGMNRQFQYEKTQSRIGATLWEKPELYIENSPLFSLPKVTTPVVIMSNDADGAVPWYQGIEMFTGLKRLGKPVWLLNYNNEAHNLVQRQNRKDIQIREQQFFDYYLKGAKAPVWMVGGIPATEKGRNWGFELTDQKP
;
A
#
# COMPACT_ATOMS: atom_id res chain seq x y z
N MET A 1 36.04 82.66 12.41
CA MET A 1 35.11 82.11 11.47
C MET A 1 35.49 80.63 11.17
N HIS A 2 34.97 79.66 11.90
CA HIS A 2 35.21 78.24 11.64
C HIS A 2 34.01 77.62 10.99
N LYS A 3 34.08 77.14 9.79
CA LYS A 3 33.08 76.34 9.12
C LYS A 3 33.28 74.90 9.57
N LYS A 4 32.31 74.28 10.27
CA LYS A 4 32.21 72.86 10.55
C LYS A 4 31.64 72.23 9.31
N LEU A 5 32.34 71.30 8.69
CA LEU A 5 31.90 70.45 7.60
C LEU A 5 31.33 69.15 8.27
N THR A 6 30.03 68.94 8.22
CA THR A 6 29.37 67.70 8.74
C THR A 6 29.32 66.70 7.58
N LEU A 7 30.12 65.61 7.70
CA LEU A 7 30.13 64.48 6.76
C LEU A 7 29.01 63.52 7.13
N ILE A 8 27.97 63.41 6.29
CA ILE A 8 26.88 62.42 6.45
C ILE A 8 27.34 61.14 5.74
N LEU A 9 27.72 60.08 6.54
CA LEU A 9 27.94 58.75 6.04
C LEU A 9 26.56 58.05 5.81
N LEU A 10 26.17 57.90 4.54
CA LEU A 10 25.08 57.03 4.13
C LEU A 10 25.55 55.56 4.24
N PHE A 11 25.11 54.85 5.25
CA PHE A 11 25.23 53.40 5.30
C PHE A 11 24.21 52.77 4.29
N PHE A 12 24.65 52.39 3.13
CA PHE A 12 23.94 51.45 2.28
C PHE A 12 24.02 50.06 2.94
N ALA A 13 23.01 49.67 3.65
CA ALA A 13 22.81 48.28 4.04
C ALA A 13 22.49 47.47 2.77
N SER A 14 23.48 46.93 2.12
CA SER A 14 23.29 45.89 1.11
C SER A 14 22.72 44.65 1.80
N VAL A 15 21.42 44.45 1.69
CA VAL A 15 20.78 43.18 2.00
C VAL A 15 21.32 42.18 0.95
N THR A 16 22.36 41.48 1.29
CA THR A 16 22.80 40.33 0.51
C THR A 16 21.77 39.23 0.73
N PHE A 17 20.82 39.10 -0.17
CA PHE A 17 20.04 37.88 -0.27
C PHE A 17 21.02 36.75 -0.54
N ALA A 18 21.15 35.80 0.39
CA ALA A 18 21.93 34.60 0.15
C ALA A 18 21.37 33.92 -1.11
N GLN A 19 22.18 33.76 -2.13
CA GLN A 19 21.78 33.12 -3.37
C GLN A 19 21.36 31.67 -3.05
N LYS A 20 20.15 31.30 -3.42
CA LYS A 20 19.68 29.94 -3.30
C LYS A 20 20.58 28.99 -4.09
N LYS A 21 20.80 27.81 -3.59
CA LYS A 21 21.65 26.79 -4.21
C LYS A 21 20.83 25.71 -4.89
N PRO A 22 21.36 25.01 -5.89
CA PRO A 22 20.71 23.84 -6.44
C PRO A 22 20.68 22.70 -5.40
N LEU A 23 19.71 21.78 -5.53
CA LEU A 23 19.67 20.54 -4.77
C LEU A 23 20.87 19.66 -5.16
N ASP A 24 21.44 18.99 -4.18
CA ASP A 24 22.45 17.94 -4.36
C ASP A 24 21.95 16.61 -3.79
N HIS A 25 22.66 15.51 -4.05
CA HIS A 25 22.27 14.17 -3.60
C HIS A 25 22.42 13.96 -2.07
N LYS A 26 23.01 14.90 -1.35
CA LYS A 26 23.24 14.79 0.11
C LYS A 26 22.04 15.25 0.93
N VAL A 27 21.07 15.96 0.31
CA VAL A 27 19.92 16.51 1.04
C VAL A 27 18.87 15.47 1.41
N TYR A 28 18.86 14.31 0.75
CA TYR A 28 17.76 13.35 0.80
C TYR A 28 17.45 12.83 2.22
N ASP A 29 18.49 12.53 3.00
CA ASP A 29 18.32 11.84 4.28
C ASP A 29 17.57 12.68 5.32
N THR A 30 17.77 13.98 5.29
CA THR A 30 17.16 14.95 6.21
C THR A 30 15.83 15.52 5.71
N TRP A 31 15.41 15.14 4.49
CA TRP A 31 14.13 15.61 3.96
C TRP A 31 12.96 14.94 4.68
N GLU A 32 12.00 15.76 5.11
CA GLU A 32 10.91 15.33 5.97
C GLU A 32 9.63 15.00 5.20
N SER A 33 8.84 14.13 5.79
CA SER A 33 7.46 13.82 5.37
C SER A 33 6.53 13.72 6.57
N VAL A 34 5.25 14.00 6.35
CA VAL A 34 4.19 13.72 7.33
C VAL A 34 3.92 12.22 7.34
N GLY A 35 3.93 11.62 8.53
CA GLY A 35 3.55 10.23 8.74
C GLY A 35 2.12 10.08 9.24
N VAL A 36 1.91 9.16 10.18
CA VAL A 36 0.58 8.90 10.78
C VAL A 36 0.10 10.12 11.57
N LYS A 37 -1.20 10.40 11.45
CA LYS A 37 -1.89 11.42 12.24
C LYS A 37 -3.20 10.91 12.78
N GLN A 38 -3.59 11.39 13.96
CA GLN A 38 -4.79 11.01 14.68
C GLN A 38 -5.35 12.19 15.48
N LEU A 39 -6.64 12.14 15.77
CA LEU A 39 -7.28 13.00 16.78
C LEU A 39 -7.69 12.14 17.99
N SER A 40 -7.67 12.71 19.19
CA SER A 40 -8.36 12.10 20.31
C SER A 40 -9.85 12.02 20.04
N GLY A 41 -10.56 11.05 20.62
CA GLY A 41 -12.00 10.87 20.40
C GLY A 41 -12.82 12.13 20.61
N ASN A 42 -12.47 12.93 21.64
CA ASN A 42 -13.11 14.21 21.95
C ASN A 42 -12.61 15.41 21.12
N GLY A 43 -11.69 15.19 20.17
CA GLY A 43 -11.16 16.23 19.29
C GLY A 43 -10.27 17.28 19.94
N GLN A 44 -9.86 17.11 21.21
CA GLN A 44 -9.05 18.12 21.92
C GLN A 44 -7.55 18.01 21.62
N TRP A 45 -7.07 16.81 21.24
CA TRP A 45 -5.67 16.57 20.96
C TRP A 45 -5.47 16.07 19.53
N ALA A 46 -4.45 16.62 18.88
CA ALA A 46 -3.92 16.10 17.63
C ALA A 46 -2.57 15.45 17.89
N ALA A 47 -2.39 14.26 17.31
CA ALA A 47 -1.12 13.56 17.27
C ALA A 47 -0.68 13.38 15.81
N TYR A 48 0.60 13.66 15.50
CA TYR A 48 1.14 13.42 14.17
C TYR A 48 2.65 13.18 14.23
N THR A 49 3.15 12.39 13.27
CA THR A 49 4.58 12.11 13.16
C THR A 49 5.19 12.85 12.00
N ILE A 50 6.41 13.36 12.20
CA ILE A 50 7.28 13.87 11.15
C ILE A 50 8.47 12.90 11.03
N LEU A 51 8.66 12.41 9.81
CA LEU A 51 9.62 11.36 9.47
C LEU A 51 10.72 11.94 8.61
N GLN A 52 11.98 11.72 8.95
CA GLN A 52 13.10 11.92 8.03
C GLN A 52 13.20 10.72 7.08
N GLN A 53 13.70 10.92 5.87
CA GLN A 53 13.87 9.80 4.93
C GLN A 53 14.88 8.76 5.44
N GLU A 54 15.89 9.19 6.17
CA GLU A 54 16.84 8.31 6.86
C GLU A 54 17.25 8.97 8.18
N GLY A 55 16.67 8.52 9.30
CA GLY A 55 16.89 9.15 10.60
C GLY A 55 15.82 8.81 11.62
N ASP A 56 15.76 9.62 12.64
CA ASP A 56 14.80 9.49 13.74
C ASP A 56 13.49 10.23 13.42
N ALA A 57 12.37 9.63 13.76
CA ALA A 57 11.06 10.25 13.68
C ALA A 57 10.79 11.17 14.88
N ASN A 58 9.85 12.10 14.73
CA ASN A 58 9.33 12.92 15.82
C ASN A 58 7.82 12.77 15.90
N LEU A 59 7.30 12.46 17.08
CA LEU A 59 5.87 12.50 17.38
C LEU A 59 5.53 13.83 18.04
N TYR A 60 4.58 14.53 17.45
CA TYR A 60 4.01 15.75 18.03
C TYR A 60 2.63 15.45 18.59
N LEU A 61 2.40 15.90 19.84
CA LEU A 61 1.11 15.93 20.51
C LEU A 61 0.76 17.40 20.76
N GLN A 62 -0.35 17.84 20.20
CA GLN A 62 -0.79 19.23 20.35
C GLN A 62 -2.20 19.32 20.89
N ASN A 63 -2.38 20.07 22.01
CA ASN A 63 -3.69 20.41 22.50
C ASN A 63 -4.27 21.53 21.62
N LEU A 64 -5.42 21.27 21.01
CA LEU A 64 -6.04 22.16 20.03
C LEU A 64 -6.81 23.32 20.66
N ASN A 65 -7.03 23.30 21.99
CA ASN A 65 -7.68 24.39 22.72
C ASN A 65 -6.66 25.36 23.34
N SER A 66 -5.56 24.85 23.89
CA SER A 66 -4.52 25.67 24.54
C SER A 66 -3.31 25.93 23.64
N ASN A 67 -3.21 25.29 22.48
CA ASN A 67 -2.05 25.29 21.60
C ASN A 67 -0.76 24.73 22.23
N ALA A 68 -0.82 24.14 23.42
CA ALA A 68 0.32 23.48 24.04
C ALA A 68 0.78 22.32 23.16
N LYS A 69 2.09 22.31 22.81
CA LYS A 69 2.68 21.35 21.88
C LYS A 69 3.84 20.62 22.54
N LEU A 70 3.81 19.30 22.46
CA LEU A 70 4.86 18.41 22.93
C LEU A 70 5.55 17.76 21.73
N ASN A 71 6.88 17.70 21.77
CA ASN A 71 7.68 16.95 20.81
C ASN A 71 8.33 15.76 21.52
N ILE A 72 8.05 14.56 21.04
CA ILE A 72 8.59 13.31 21.58
C ILE A 72 9.49 12.68 20.52
N HIS A 73 10.78 12.80 20.73
CA HIS A 73 11.77 12.28 19.81
C HIS A 73 11.71 10.76 19.68
N ARG A 74 11.85 10.26 18.46
CA ARG A 74 11.88 8.83 18.10
C ARG A 74 10.58 8.08 18.37
N ALA A 75 9.49 8.78 18.64
CA ALA A 75 8.21 8.17 18.95
C ALA A 75 7.29 8.09 17.73
N GLY A 76 6.43 7.08 17.74
CA GLY A 76 5.41 6.80 16.73
C GLY A 76 4.39 5.79 17.27
N MET A 77 3.57 5.19 16.41
CA MET A 77 2.56 4.19 16.80
C MET A 77 1.75 4.62 18.04
N LEU A 78 1.11 5.79 17.96
CA LEU A 78 0.32 6.31 19.07
C LEU A 78 -1.07 5.68 19.08
N GLN A 79 -1.59 5.42 20.27
CA GLN A 79 -2.98 5.06 20.56
C GLN A 79 -3.52 5.98 21.68
N PHE A 80 -4.62 6.67 21.41
CA PHE A 80 -5.38 7.37 22.46
C PHE A 80 -6.23 6.38 23.25
N SER A 81 -6.46 6.65 24.54
CA SER A 81 -7.47 5.96 25.33
C SER A 81 -8.88 6.33 24.86
N GLY A 82 -9.85 5.43 25.03
CA GLY A 82 -11.25 5.66 24.62
C GLY A 82 -11.86 6.91 25.26
N ASP A 83 -11.50 7.20 26.51
CA ASP A 83 -11.92 8.39 27.26
C ASP A 83 -11.11 9.65 26.93
N SER A 84 -10.12 9.56 26.07
CA SER A 84 -9.23 10.67 25.64
C SER A 84 -8.43 11.34 26.76
N LYS A 85 -8.17 10.65 27.88
CA LYS A 85 -7.33 11.17 28.98
C LYS A 85 -5.87 10.77 28.90
N TYR A 86 -5.58 9.69 28.17
CA TYR A 86 -4.24 9.14 28.04
C TYR A 86 -3.91 8.88 26.57
N ALA A 87 -2.62 8.82 26.27
CA ALA A 87 -2.10 8.28 25.03
C ALA A 87 -0.86 7.44 25.29
N ALA A 88 -0.74 6.30 24.63
CA ALA A 88 0.45 5.47 24.67
C ALA A 88 1.10 5.43 23.27
N PHE A 89 2.43 5.33 23.23
CA PHE A 89 3.20 5.37 21.99
C PHE A 89 4.49 4.58 22.10
N GLN A 90 4.97 4.10 20.97
CA GLN A 90 6.26 3.41 20.86
C GLN A 90 7.40 4.43 20.70
N ILE A 91 8.52 4.20 21.36
CA ILE A 91 9.76 4.97 21.21
C ILE A 91 10.83 4.04 20.63
N LYS A 92 11.31 4.34 19.43
CA LYS A 92 12.37 3.57 18.75
C LYS A 92 13.73 3.87 19.36
N PRO A 93 14.70 2.92 19.32
CA PRO A 93 16.09 3.21 19.56
C PRO A 93 16.60 4.29 18.59
N GLN A 94 17.63 5.02 19.01
CA GLN A 94 18.23 6.06 18.17
C GLN A 94 18.81 5.44 16.89
N TYR A 95 18.49 6.02 15.72
CA TYR A 95 18.94 5.52 14.42
C TYR A 95 20.46 5.31 14.35
N SER A 96 21.25 6.28 14.83
CA SER A 96 22.71 6.20 14.84
C SER A 96 23.23 5.00 15.67
N VAL A 97 22.56 4.67 16.79
CA VAL A 97 22.91 3.52 17.63
C VAL A 97 22.59 2.22 16.89
N THR A 98 21.38 2.07 16.35
CA THR A 98 20.99 0.86 15.62
C THR A 98 21.84 0.66 14.36
N ARG A 99 22.23 1.74 13.70
CA ARG A 99 23.15 1.70 12.56
C ARG A 99 24.53 1.17 12.99
N GLN A 100 25.09 1.65 14.10
CA GLN A 100 26.39 1.16 14.62
C GLN A 100 26.30 -0.30 15.06
N GLU A 101 25.19 -0.73 15.64
CA GLU A 101 24.96 -2.13 16.02
C GLU A 101 24.94 -3.05 14.81
N LYS A 102 24.28 -2.63 13.71
CA LYS A 102 24.29 -3.35 12.42
C LYS A 102 25.68 -3.42 11.79
N ILE A 103 26.46 -2.31 11.83
CA ILE A 103 27.86 -2.28 11.37
C ILE A 103 28.69 -3.29 12.16
N LYS A 104 28.46 -3.41 13.47
CA LYS A 104 29.11 -4.40 14.34
C LYS A 104 28.55 -5.82 14.19
N LYS A 105 27.63 -6.03 13.23
CA LYS A 105 26.99 -7.33 12.95
C LYS A 105 26.38 -8.00 14.20
N LYS A 106 25.81 -7.20 15.12
CA LYS A 106 25.11 -7.74 16.29
C LYS A 106 23.92 -8.58 15.85
N LYS A 107 23.66 -9.65 16.57
CA LYS A 107 22.50 -10.52 16.32
C LYS A 107 21.20 -9.78 16.63
N PRO A 108 20.05 -10.13 16.01
CA PRO A 108 18.75 -9.47 16.23
C PRO A 108 18.34 -9.35 17.70
N GLU A 109 18.64 -10.35 18.53
CA GLU A 109 18.36 -10.36 19.97
C GLU A 109 19.24 -9.38 20.78
N GLU A 110 20.42 -9.03 20.26
CA GLU A 110 21.37 -8.10 20.89
C GLU A 110 21.15 -6.64 20.49
N LEU A 111 20.32 -6.39 19.47
CA LEU A 111 20.01 -5.04 19.05
C LEU A 111 19.20 -4.30 20.13
N SER A 112 19.41 -3.00 20.21
CA SER A 112 18.60 -2.11 21.04
C SER A 112 17.12 -2.28 20.73
N LYS A 113 16.29 -2.36 21.78
CA LYS A 113 14.85 -2.64 21.69
C LYS A 113 14.02 -1.38 21.90
N ASP A 114 12.78 -1.42 21.41
CA ASP A 114 11.81 -0.37 21.57
C ASP A 114 11.45 -0.13 23.05
N SER A 115 11.01 1.07 23.34
CA SER A 115 10.46 1.48 24.62
C SER A 115 9.01 1.91 24.46
N LEU A 116 8.23 1.81 25.51
CA LEU A 116 6.91 2.40 25.62
C LEU A 116 6.99 3.78 26.25
N GLY A 117 6.31 4.75 25.69
CA GLY A 117 5.94 5.99 26.35
C GLY A 117 4.44 6.04 26.55
N PHE A 118 3.97 6.62 27.65
CA PHE A 118 2.58 7.02 27.78
C PHE A 118 2.47 8.36 28.50
N ILE A 119 1.43 9.09 28.20
CA ILE A 119 1.20 10.44 28.68
C ILE A 119 -0.20 10.57 29.27
N ASN A 120 -0.31 11.25 30.41
CA ASN A 120 -1.55 11.79 30.91
C ASN A 120 -1.80 13.13 30.18
N LEU A 121 -2.87 13.22 29.40
CA LEU A 121 -3.19 14.37 28.55
C LEU A 121 -3.67 15.59 29.33
N THR A 122 -4.10 15.41 30.58
CA THR A 122 -4.50 16.51 31.48
C THR A 122 -3.28 17.20 32.11
N THR A 123 -2.32 16.41 32.57
CA THR A 123 -1.13 16.92 33.28
C THR A 123 0.10 17.06 32.40
N SER A 124 0.06 16.50 31.19
CA SER A 124 1.20 16.38 30.26
C SER A 124 2.38 15.55 30.83
N ALA A 125 2.17 14.80 31.89
CA ALA A 125 3.21 13.95 32.49
C ALA A 125 3.47 12.72 31.61
N ILE A 126 4.73 12.53 31.22
CA ILE A 126 5.18 11.41 30.38
C ILE A 126 5.94 10.39 31.21
N THR A 127 5.55 9.14 31.12
CA THR A 127 6.28 7.99 31.67
C THR A 127 6.89 7.18 30.53
N LYS A 128 8.14 6.70 30.70
CA LYS A 128 8.83 5.86 29.72
C LYS A 128 9.25 4.54 30.34
N ILE A 129 9.04 3.44 29.62
CA ILE A 129 9.37 2.08 30.05
C ILE A 129 10.22 1.44 28.95
N ALA A 130 11.42 1.02 29.31
CA ALA A 130 12.37 0.44 28.39
C ALA A 130 12.03 -1.02 28.06
N ARG A 131 12.43 -1.47 26.86
CA ARG A 131 12.35 -2.86 26.38
C ARG A 131 10.93 -3.40 26.42
N VAL A 132 10.02 -2.73 25.70
CA VAL A 132 8.62 -3.13 25.52
C VAL A 132 8.40 -3.60 24.10
N LYS A 133 7.87 -4.82 23.95
CA LYS A 133 7.59 -5.47 22.66
C LYS A 133 6.26 -5.00 22.05
N SER A 134 5.25 -4.85 22.89
CA SER A 134 3.92 -4.41 22.46
C SER A 134 3.15 -3.79 23.64
N PHE A 135 2.13 -3.01 23.32
CA PHE A 135 1.20 -2.47 24.30
C PHE A 135 -0.22 -2.42 23.73
N ARG A 136 -1.22 -2.37 24.61
CA ARG A 136 -2.63 -2.20 24.26
C ARG A 136 -3.34 -1.35 25.31
N ILE A 137 -4.24 -0.48 24.87
CA ILE A 137 -5.25 0.20 25.67
C ILE A 137 -6.60 -0.37 25.23
N PRO A 138 -7.58 -0.59 26.12
CA PRO A 138 -8.94 -0.98 25.72
C PRO A 138 -9.57 0.05 24.78
N GLU A 139 -10.44 -0.41 23.90
CA GLU A 139 -11.01 0.42 22.82
C GLU A 139 -11.93 1.52 23.38
N ASN A 140 -12.82 1.18 24.33
CA ASN A 140 -13.85 2.06 24.83
C ASN A 140 -13.54 2.68 26.20
N GLU A 141 -12.52 2.19 26.92
CA GLU A 141 -12.15 2.61 28.25
C GLU A 141 -10.71 3.16 28.28
N GLY A 142 -10.37 3.93 29.30
CA GLY A 142 -9.06 4.58 29.42
C GLY A 142 -8.25 4.23 30.66
N ASP A 143 -8.77 3.39 31.55
CA ASP A 143 -8.20 3.21 32.88
C ASP A 143 -7.00 2.26 32.93
N TYR A 144 -6.82 1.42 31.89
CA TYR A 144 -5.80 0.39 31.87
C TYR A 144 -4.91 0.45 30.64
N LEU A 145 -3.64 0.12 30.86
CA LEU A 145 -2.62 -0.11 29.85
C LEU A 145 -1.96 -1.44 30.13
N ALA A 146 -2.04 -2.38 29.18
CA ALA A 146 -1.24 -3.60 29.20
C ALA A 146 -0.04 -3.46 28.30
N TYR A 147 1.16 -3.85 28.78
CA TYR A 147 2.37 -3.85 27.97
C TYR A 147 3.22 -5.09 28.19
N HIS A 148 3.70 -5.63 27.07
CA HIS A 148 4.48 -6.85 27.02
C HIS A 148 5.96 -6.52 26.89
N LYS A 149 6.77 -6.95 27.87
CA LYS A 149 8.21 -6.69 27.89
C LYS A 149 8.98 -7.62 26.93
N GLU A 150 10.13 -7.16 26.48
CA GLU A 150 11.09 -8.00 25.81
C GLU A 150 11.69 -9.03 26.80
N SER A 151 12.02 -10.22 26.29
CA SER A 151 12.72 -11.22 27.09
C SER A 151 14.05 -10.68 27.63
N PRO A 152 14.49 -11.09 28.84
CA PRO A 152 15.80 -10.75 29.37
C PRO A 152 16.92 -11.18 28.41
N ILE A 153 18.01 -10.40 28.37
CA ILE A 153 19.21 -10.78 27.59
C ILE A 153 19.91 -11.90 28.35
N ASP A 154 20.10 -13.07 27.73
CA ASP A 154 20.84 -14.15 28.31
C ASP A 154 22.35 -13.86 28.19
N THR A 155 22.93 -13.28 29.25
CA THR A 155 24.36 -12.95 29.31
C THR A 155 25.28 -14.18 29.46
N ALA A 156 24.71 -15.35 29.76
CA ALA A 156 25.49 -16.59 30.00
C ALA A 156 25.98 -17.28 28.71
N LYS A 157 25.46 -16.91 27.53
CA LYS A 157 25.87 -17.51 26.24
C LYS A 157 27.12 -16.88 25.61
N LYS A 158 27.82 -15.95 26.24
CA LYS A 158 28.98 -15.25 25.68
C LYS A 158 30.29 -16.06 25.63
N THR A 159 30.33 -17.30 26.13
CA THR A 159 31.62 -18.01 26.30
C THR A 159 31.77 -19.26 25.42
N LYS A 160 30.94 -19.49 24.42
CA LYS A 160 31.13 -20.65 23.50
C LYS A 160 30.73 -20.30 22.08
N SER A 161 31.50 -19.55 21.34
CA SER A 161 31.56 -19.64 19.88
C SER A 161 32.67 -18.73 19.29
N GLU A 162 33.91 -19.05 19.62
CA GLU A 162 35.06 -18.69 18.80
C GLU A 162 35.76 -19.98 18.38
N THR A 163 35.22 -20.63 17.39
CA THR A 163 35.90 -21.61 16.53
C THR A 163 34.83 -22.29 15.66
N ALA A 164 34.60 -21.77 14.50
CA ALA A 164 34.21 -22.45 13.27
C ALA A 164 33.61 -21.42 12.26
N GLU A 165 34.48 -20.61 11.69
CA GLU A 165 34.22 -19.99 10.40
C GLU A 165 35.16 -20.62 9.39
N GLN A 166 34.59 -21.39 8.47
CA GLN A 166 35.17 -21.48 7.11
C GLN A 166 34.11 -21.92 6.12
N LYS A 167 33.84 -21.01 5.19
CA LYS A 167 33.38 -21.21 3.80
C LYS A 167 32.05 -21.92 3.57
N LYS A 168 31.11 -21.16 3.12
CA LYS A 168 30.29 -21.46 1.92
C LYS A 168 30.00 -20.17 1.18
N ASP A 169 30.76 -19.97 0.12
CA ASP A 169 30.40 -19.09 -1.00
C ASP A 169 29.43 -19.83 -1.92
N SER A 170 28.52 -19.03 -2.47
CA SER A 170 27.82 -19.22 -3.73
C SER A 170 26.64 -20.21 -3.83
N GLU A 171 25.59 -19.63 -4.39
CA GLU A 171 24.52 -20.30 -5.14
C GLU A 171 23.51 -21.14 -4.35
N ASP A 172 22.56 -20.44 -3.69
CA ASP A 172 21.19 -20.92 -3.49
C ASP A 172 20.31 -19.81 -2.89
N PHE A 173 19.79 -18.93 -3.73
CA PHE A 173 18.93 -17.82 -3.29
C PHE A 173 17.50 -17.95 -3.86
N LEU A 174 16.93 -19.15 -3.86
CA LEU A 174 15.53 -19.33 -4.29
C LEU A 174 14.63 -20.14 -3.35
N PHE A 175 15.16 -20.70 -2.28
CA PHE A 175 14.30 -21.38 -1.30
C PHE A 175 14.80 -20.99 0.09
N ALA A 176 14.05 -20.15 0.79
CA ALA A 176 14.21 -20.02 2.23
C ALA A 176 13.91 -21.41 2.82
N ASP A 177 14.94 -22.03 3.35
CA ASP A 177 14.79 -23.26 4.12
C ASP A 177 13.73 -23.06 5.20
N GLU A 178 12.81 -24.00 5.24
CA GLU A 178 11.85 -24.20 6.32
C GLU A 178 12.53 -23.95 7.67
N GLU A 179 11.90 -23.12 8.49
CA GLU A 179 12.27 -22.98 9.88
C GLU A 179 12.29 -24.37 10.53
N SER A 180 13.49 -24.96 10.66
CA SER A 180 13.70 -26.05 11.59
C SER A 180 13.02 -25.68 12.90
N ALA A 181 12.30 -26.61 13.52
CA ALA A 181 11.53 -26.44 14.75
C ALA A 181 12.28 -25.53 15.74
N LYS A 182 12.03 -24.21 15.64
CA LYS A 182 12.59 -23.23 16.57
C LYS A 182 12.02 -23.58 17.91
N ASP A 183 12.86 -23.91 18.88
CA ASP A 183 12.51 -24.03 20.30
C ASP A 183 11.42 -22.99 20.60
N LYS A 184 10.21 -23.44 21.00
CA LYS A 184 9.10 -22.53 21.34
C LYS A 184 9.66 -21.49 22.30
N LYS A 185 9.73 -20.24 21.88
CA LYS A 185 10.31 -19.17 22.69
C LYS A 185 9.50 -19.04 23.97
N GLU A 186 10.21 -19.08 25.10
CA GLU A 186 9.61 -18.81 26.42
C GLU A 186 8.96 -17.43 26.41
N GLY A 187 7.75 -17.33 26.92
CA GLY A 187 7.03 -16.06 27.06
C GLY A 187 7.78 -15.06 27.93
N SER A 188 7.38 -13.82 27.91
CA SER A 188 7.98 -12.73 28.69
C SER A 188 6.95 -12.07 29.60
N ASP A 189 7.37 -11.06 30.39
CA ASP A 189 6.50 -10.39 31.35
C ASP A 189 5.46 -9.52 30.66
N LEU A 190 4.18 -9.74 30.98
CA LEU A 190 3.08 -8.82 30.70
C LEU A 190 2.78 -8.01 31.97
N VAL A 191 2.74 -6.71 31.84
CA VAL A 191 2.38 -5.80 32.93
C VAL A 191 1.06 -5.11 32.60
N LEU A 192 0.10 -5.23 33.52
CA LEU A 192 -1.12 -4.43 33.54
C LEU A 192 -0.92 -3.25 34.49
N ARG A 193 -1.06 -2.04 33.97
CA ARG A 193 -0.99 -0.81 34.74
C ARG A 193 -2.37 -0.14 34.79
N ASN A 194 -2.82 0.20 35.96
CA ASN A 194 -3.93 1.12 36.14
C ASN A 194 -3.39 2.54 35.94
N LEU A 195 -3.90 3.27 34.96
CA LEU A 195 -3.40 4.59 34.56
C LEU A 195 -3.80 5.69 35.56
N ILE A 196 -4.88 5.48 36.33
CA ILE A 196 -5.36 6.43 37.35
C ILE A 196 -4.50 6.31 38.60
N THR A 197 -4.36 5.11 39.16
CA THR A 197 -3.68 4.85 40.42
C THR A 197 -2.18 4.64 40.30
N GLY A 198 -1.71 4.30 39.08
CA GLY A 198 -0.33 3.91 38.81
C GLY A 198 0.03 2.50 39.30
N VAL A 199 -0.89 1.74 39.86
CA VAL A 199 -0.64 0.37 40.34
C VAL A 199 -0.38 -0.57 39.17
N GLU A 200 0.67 -1.41 39.32
CA GLU A 200 1.06 -2.40 38.32
C GLU A 200 0.91 -3.83 38.84
N ARG A 201 0.45 -4.72 37.96
CA ARG A 201 0.42 -6.16 38.21
C ARG A 201 1.16 -6.88 37.07
N THR A 202 2.16 -7.69 37.41
CA THR A 202 3.00 -8.41 36.46
C THR A 202 2.61 -9.88 36.36
N PHE A 203 2.45 -10.38 35.12
CA PHE A 203 2.23 -11.78 34.80
C PHE A 203 3.45 -12.29 34.05
N LYS A 204 4.04 -13.38 34.50
CA LYS A 204 5.27 -13.94 33.95
C LYS A 204 4.97 -14.92 32.81
N TYR A 205 5.94 -15.03 31.88
CA TYR A 205 5.93 -16.03 30.80
C TYR A 205 4.73 -15.91 29.86
N VAL A 206 4.19 -14.71 29.68
CA VAL A 206 3.07 -14.46 28.75
C VAL A 206 3.54 -14.55 27.31
N ASN A 207 2.73 -15.24 26.47
CA ASN A 207 2.96 -15.39 25.05
C ASN A 207 2.06 -14.45 24.23
N ASP A 208 0.76 -14.45 24.51
CA ASP A 208 -0.26 -13.62 23.81
C ASP A 208 -1.29 -13.08 24.80
N TYR A 209 -1.95 -11.97 24.46
CA TYR A 209 -2.94 -11.33 25.33
C TYR A 209 -3.92 -10.47 24.53
N SER A 210 -5.14 -10.27 25.07
CA SER A 210 -6.17 -9.39 24.50
C SER A 210 -7.05 -8.80 25.58
N PHE A 211 -7.55 -7.57 25.35
CA PHE A 211 -8.64 -6.97 26.14
C PHE A 211 -10.00 -7.22 25.50
N SER A 212 -11.06 -7.26 26.32
CA SER A 212 -12.40 -6.97 25.86
C SER A 212 -12.50 -5.50 25.41
N LYS A 213 -13.43 -5.16 24.52
CA LYS A 213 -13.64 -3.77 24.05
C LYS A 213 -13.87 -2.78 25.19
N ASN A 214 -14.66 -3.21 26.18
CA ASN A 214 -14.98 -2.45 27.36
C ASN A 214 -13.88 -2.45 28.43
N GLY A 215 -12.74 -3.09 28.21
CA GLY A 215 -11.60 -3.10 29.11
C GLY A 215 -11.78 -3.89 30.43
N LYS A 216 -12.95 -4.47 30.68
CA LYS A 216 -13.25 -5.19 31.93
C LYS A 216 -12.55 -6.53 32.05
N GLN A 217 -12.10 -7.09 30.93
CA GLN A 217 -11.43 -8.38 30.89
C GLN A 217 -10.09 -8.28 30.17
N LEU A 218 -9.08 -8.93 30.73
CA LEU A 218 -7.78 -9.16 30.09
C LEU A 218 -7.52 -10.68 30.07
N VAL A 219 -7.53 -11.29 28.90
CA VAL A 219 -7.16 -12.69 28.69
C VAL A 219 -5.72 -12.78 28.25
N PHE A 220 -4.98 -13.79 28.70
CA PHE A 220 -3.59 -14.04 28.28
C PHE A 220 -3.20 -15.50 28.39
N SER A 221 -2.28 -15.94 27.53
CA SER A 221 -1.66 -17.25 27.59
C SER A 221 -0.25 -17.21 28.15
N THR A 222 0.16 -18.24 28.87
CA THR A 222 1.50 -18.38 29.44
C THR A 222 2.18 -19.66 28.94
N THR A 223 3.50 -19.64 28.92
CA THR A 223 4.34 -20.79 28.56
C THR A 223 4.97 -21.45 29.80
N ALA A 224 5.36 -22.71 29.69
CA ALA A 224 6.28 -23.31 30.64
C ALA A 224 7.64 -22.62 30.58
N SER A 225 8.41 -22.64 31.68
CA SER A 225 9.77 -22.16 31.73
C SER A 225 10.75 -23.33 32.00
N LYS A 226 11.86 -23.32 31.27
CA LYS A 226 12.95 -24.28 31.52
C LYS A 226 13.69 -24.00 32.84
N LYS A 227 13.71 -22.72 33.24
CA LYS A 227 14.44 -22.23 34.45
C LYS A 227 13.57 -22.18 35.72
N ASP A 228 12.25 -21.97 35.56
CA ASP A 228 11.29 -21.86 36.67
C ASP A 228 10.26 -22.99 36.61
N LYS A 229 10.44 -23.96 37.49
CA LYS A 229 9.57 -25.13 37.61
C LYS A 229 8.19 -24.78 38.20
N THR A 230 8.01 -23.57 38.76
CA THR A 230 6.77 -23.10 39.31
C THR A 230 5.88 -22.38 38.28
N ALA A 231 6.43 -22.13 37.08
CA ALA A 231 5.68 -21.55 35.98
C ALA A 231 4.49 -22.42 35.58
N LYS A 232 3.31 -21.85 35.61
CA LYS A 232 2.05 -22.52 35.23
C LYS A 232 1.70 -22.17 33.78
N PRO A 233 1.88 -23.08 32.82
CA PRO A 233 1.44 -22.84 31.46
C PRO A 233 -0.07 -22.96 31.35
N GLY A 234 -0.70 -22.15 30.51
CA GLY A 234 -2.14 -22.19 30.29
C GLY A 234 -2.73 -20.87 29.82
N VAL A 235 -4.03 -20.71 30.03
CA VAL A 235 -4.77 -19.50 29.73
C VAL A 235 -5.44 -18.98 30.98
N PHE A 236 -5.33 -17.66 31.18
CA PHE A 236 -5.85 -16.96 32.34
C PHE A 236 -6.69 -15.77 31.86
N ILE A 237 -7.72 -15.43 32.63
CA ILE A 237 -8.50 -14.23 32.44
C ILE A 237 -8.53 -13.42 33.74
N LEU A 238 -8.28 -12.14 33.62
CA LEU A 238 -8.33 -11.19 34.72
C LEU A 238 -9.54 -10.26 34.54
N ASN A 239 -10.41 -10.21 35.54
CA ASN A 239 -11.36 -9.11 35.62
C ASN A 239 -10.60 -7.89 36.16
N THR A 240 -10.51 -6.83 35.33
CA THR A 240 -9.70 -5.67 35.66
C THR A 240 -10.29 -4.80 36.80
N GLU A 241 -11.63 -4.74 36.92
CA GLU A 241 -12.32 -3.97 37.96
C GLU A 241 -12.21 -4.64 39.35
N LYS A 242 -12.46 -5.99 39.38
CA LYS A 242 -12.44 -6.75 40.64
C LYS A 242 -11.03 -7.24 41.01
N GLY A 243 -10.08 -7.20 40.10
CA GLY A 243 -8.73 -7.73 40.27
C GLY A 243 -8.66 -9.26 40.40
N THR A 244 -9.76 -9.98 40.13
CA THR A 244 -9.86 -11.44 40.26
C THR A 244 -9.25 -12.11 39.02
N LEU A 245 -8.31 -13.06 39.27
CA LEU A 245 -7.68 -13.87 38.25
C LEU A 245 -8.27 -15.27 38.25
N LYS A 246 -8.73 -15.72 37.08
CA LYS A 246 -9.32 -17.03 36.87
C LYS A 246 -8.45 -17.82 35.88
N THR A 247 -8.24 -19.11 36.16
CA THR A 247 -7.55 -20.04 35.26
C THR A 247 -8.58 -20.65 34.31
N LEU A 248 -8.46 -20.40 33.01
CA LEU A 248 -9.35 -20.96 31.99
C LEU A 248 -8.86 -22.32 31.51
N VAL A 249 -7.55 -22.46 31.32
CA VAL A 249 -6.88 -23.69 30.88
C VAL A 249 -5.60 -23.86 31.66
N ASN A 250 -5.33 -25.07 32.16
CA ASN A 250 -4.12 -25.37 32.97
C ASN A 250 -3.35 -26.55 32.35
N VAL A 251 -2.95 -26.38 31.09
CA VAL A 251 -2.12 -27.36 30.38
C VAL A 251 -1.07 -26.65 29.52
N LYS A 252 0.02 -27.35 29.24
CA LYS A 252 1.04 -26.87 28.30
C LYS A 252 0.49 -26.93 26.87
N GLY A 253 0.51 -25.82 26.18
CA GLY A 253 0.04 -25.72 24.79
C GLY A 253 0.42 -24.39 24.15
N ASN A 254 -0.02 -24.21 22.91
CA ASN A 254 0.06 -22.94 22.18
C ASN A 254 -1.35 -22.36 22.07
N PHE A 255 -1.63 -21.34 22.87
CA PHE A 255 -2.94 -20.66 22.89
C PHE A 255 -2.81 -19.28 22.32
N LYS A 256 -3.69 -18.95 21.33
CA LYS A 256 -3.63 -17.71 20.55
C LYS A 256 -5.00 -17.30 19.99
N GLY A 257 -5.08 -16.09 19.41
CA GLY A 257 -6.27 -15.65 18.69
C GLY A 257 -7.45 -15.39 19.61
N PHE A 258 -7.22 -14.79 20.76
CA PHE A 258 -8.26 -14.44 21.73
C PHE A 258 -9.25 -13.43 21.16
N VAL A 259 -10.54 -13.76 21.21
CA VAL A 259 -11.63 -12.87 20.81
C VAL A 259 -12.69 -12.85 21.90
N PHE A 260 -13.27 -11.69 22.11
CA PHE A 260 -14.43 -11.49 22.96
C PHE A 260 -15.66 -11.22 22.09
N ASP A 261 -16.85 -11.52 22.64
CA ASP A 261 -18.09 -10.99 22.10
C ASP A 261 -18.18 -9.46 22.30
N GLU A 262 -19.24 -8.84 21.81
CA GLU A 262 -19.40 -7.37 21.86
C GLU A 262 -19.42 -6.83 23.29
N ASP A 263 -20.06 -7.56 24.19
CA ASP A 263 -20.26 -7.15 25.60
C ASP A 263 -19.06 -7.54 26.48
N GLY A 264 -18.13 -8.37 26.00
CA GLY A 264 -16.98 -8.86 26.75
C GLY A 264 -17.34 -9.89 27.82
N GLU A 265 -18.45 -10.61 27.65
CA GLU A 265 -18.94 -11.64 28.58
C GLU A 265 -18.59 -13.06 28.12
N GLN A 266 -18.13 -13.21 26.89
CA GLN A 266 -17.70 -14.46 26.29
C GLN A 266 -16.31 -14.31 25.73
N VAL A 267 -15.51 -15.38 25.81
CA VAL A 267 -14.19 -15.45 25.20
C VAL A 267 -13.98 -16.76 24.46
N ALA A 268 -13.44 -16.69 23.25
CA ALA A 268 -13.00 -17.86 22.48
C ALA A 268 -11.55 -17.71 22.04
N PHE A 269 -10.85 -18.83 21.89
CA PHE A 269 -9.45 -18.84 21.45
C PHE A 269 -9.05 -20.18 20.87
N LEU A 270 -8.00 -20.16 20.04
CA LEU A 270 -7.38 -21.35 19.49
C LEU A 270 -6.39 -21.94 20.50
N GLY A 271 -6.44 -23.26 20.70
CA GLY A 271 -5.50 -24.01 21.53
C GLY A 271 -4.94 -25.20 20.79
N GLU A 272 -3.62 -25.41 20.95
CA GLU A 272 -2.88 -26.57 20.42
C GLU A 272 -2.08 -27.18 21.56
N THR A 273 -2.36 -28.46 21.88
CA THR A 273 -1.72 -29.22 22.97
C THR A 273 -0.98 -30.44 22.44
N THR A 274 -0.80 -30.57 21.15
CA THR A 274 -0.12 -31.67 20.46
C THR A 274 1.34 -31.83 20.97
N PRO A 275 1.83 -33.08 21.15
CA PRO A 275 3.23 -33.28 21.52
C PRO A 275 4.22 -32.55 20.58
N GLU A 276 5.29 -32.00 21.16
CA GLU A 276 6.26 -31.15 20.40
C GLU A 276 6.86 -31.84 19.16
N LYS A 277 7.10 -33.16 19.24
CA LYS A 277 7.70 -33.93 18.15
C LYS A 277 6.73 -34.27 17.00
N GLN A 278 5.44 -34.07 17.17
CA GLN A 278 4.46 -34.31 16.13
C GLN A 278 4.49 -33.13 15.15
N GLU A 279 4.70 -33.41 13.86
CA GLU A 279 4.80 -32.39 12.82
C GLU A 279 3.47 -31.68 12.59
N ILE A 280 2.39 -32.45 12.42
CA ILE A 280 1.05 -31.90 12.24
C ILE A 280 0.48 -31.52 13.59
N LYS A 281 0.08 -30.26 13.72
CA LYS A 281 -0.49 -29.70 14.96
C LYS A 281 -2.00 -29.68 14.90
N ASP A 282 -2.66 -30.27 15.89
CA ASP A 282 -4.10 -30.31 16.03
C ASP A 282 -4.58 -29.14 16.89
N TYR A 283 -5.41 -28.30 16.30
CA TYR A 283 -6.03 -27.18 16.99
C TYR A 283 -7.44 -27.50 17.43
N SER A 284 -7.81 -26.97 18.58
CA SER A 284 -9.19 -26.91 19.07
C SER A 284 -9.58 -25.47 19.36
N ILE A 285 -10.88 -25.18 19.34
CA ILE A 285 -11.42 -23.90 19.79
C ILE A 285 -11.91 -24.08 21.21
N TYR A 286 -11.33 -23.31 22.10
CA TYR A 286 -11.73 -23.21 23.49
C TYR A 286 -12.71 -22.04 23.67
N TYR A 287 -13.74 -22.26 24.52
CA TYR A 287 -14.74 -21.24 24.80
C TYR A 287 -15.01 -21.18 26.30
N ASN A 288 -15.24 -19.96 26.79
CA ASN A 288 -15.70 -19.69 28.16
C ASN A 288 -16.73 -18.57 28.15
N SER A 289 -17.95 -18.84 28.67
CA SER A 289 -18.77 -17.76 29.19
C SER A 289 -18.21 -17.41 30.57
N LEU A 290 -18.10 -16.15 30.92
CA LEU A 290 -17.43 -15.74 32.16
C LEU A 290 -18.09 -16.33 33.45
N THR A 291 -19.26 -16.93 33.31
CA THR A 291 -19.97 -17.69 34.38
C THR A 291 -19.41 -19.08 34.63
N LEU A 292 -18.72 -19.70 33.62
CA LEU A 292 -18.12 -21.02 33.75
C LEU A 292 -16.73 -20.93 34.42
N ASP A 293 -16.39 -21.95 35.22
CA ASP A 293 -15.10 -21.96 35.96
C ASP A 293 -13.88 -22.11 35.06
N THR A 294 -13.97 -22.90 34.00
CA THR A 294 -12.90 -23.17 33.05
C THR A 294 -13.40 -23.04 31.63
N ALA A 295 -12.48 -22.88 30.67
CA ALA A 295 -12.81 -22.97 29.26
C ALA A 295 -12.99 -24.43 28.86
N GLN A 296 -13.96 -24.66 28.00
CA GLN A 296 -14.24 -25.98 27.43
C GLN A 296 -13.80 -26.01 25.98
N ALA A 297 -13.35 -27.16 25.47
CA ALA A 297 -13.15 -27.39 24.06
C ALA A 297 -14.51 -27.39 23.36
N LEU A 298 -14.84 -26.33 22.65
CA LEU A 298 -16.11 -26.16 21.95
C LEU A 298 -16.08 -26.83 20.57
N VAL A 299 -14.95 -26.82 19.90
CA VAL A 299 -14.75 -27.41 18.57
C VAL A 299 -13.40 -28.09 18.51
N ASP A 300 -13.39 -29.33 18.05
CA ASP A 300 -12.22 -30.14 17.75
C ASP A 300 -12.40 -30.88 16.41
N ALA A 301 -11.50 -31.81 16.10
CA ALA A 301 -11.57 -32.60 14.87
C ALA A 301 -12.71 -33.62 14.80
N GLU A 302 -13.26 -34.02 15.96
CA GLU A 302 -14.26 -35.06 16.08
C GLU A 302 -15.69 -34.50 16.17
N ILE A 303 -15.86 -33.18 16.22
CA ILE A 303 -17.17 -32.57 16.37
C ILE A 303 -18.09 -32.89 15.18
N ASP A 304 -19.36 -33.07 15.45
CA ASP A 304 -20.39 -33.27 14.43
C ASP A 304 -20.39 -32.15 13.38
N GLY A 305 -20.47 -32.53 12.11
CA GLY A 305 -20.38 -31.58 10.97
C GLY A 305 -18.97 -31.30 10.46
N MET A 306 -17.90 -31.76 11.11
CA MET A 306 -16.55 -31.66 10.59
C MET A 306 -16.37 -32.54 9.35
N PRO A 307 -15.95 -32.01 8.19
CA PRO A 307 -15.73 -32.84 7.01
C PRO A 307 -14.61 -33.86 7.25
N SER A 308 -14.75 -35.05 6.66
CA SER A 308 -13.75 -36.11 6.78
C SER A 308 -12.36 -35.61 6.34
N LYS A 309 -11.34 -35.88 7.13
CA LYS A 309 -9.93 -35.40 6.93
C LYS A 309 -9.77 -33.88 7.01
N TRP A 310 -10.67 -33.22 7.71
CA TRP A 310 -10.53 -31.80 8.03
C TRP A 310 -10.35 -31.61 9.54
N THR A 311 -9.86 -30.45 9.94
CA THR A 311 -9.66 -30.08 11.34
C THR A 311 -9.83 -28.57 11.51
N VAL A 312 -9.84 -28.11 12.76
CA VAL A 312 -9.77 -26.67 13.07
C VAL A 312 -8.48 -26.08 12.52
N SER A 313 -8.60 -25.00 11.77
CA SER A 313 -7.43 -24.29 11.26
C SER A 313 -6.77 -23.42 12.32
N GLY A 314 -5.50 -23.68 12.59
CA GLY A 314 -4.69 -22.79 13.44
C GLY A 314 -4.42 -21.41 12.83
N ASP A 315 -4.75 -21.18 11.55
CA ASP A 315 -4.56 -19.95 10.82
C ASP A 315 -5.89 -19.19 10.57
N GLY A 316 -7.04 -19.77 10.96
CA GLY A 316 -8.36 -19.17 10.85
C GLY A 316 -8.63 -18.13 11.93
N LYS A 317 -9.31 -17.04 11.55
CA LYS A 317 -9.79 -16.04 12.52
C LYS A 317 -11.03 -16.56 13.25
N LEU A 318 -11.15 -16.21 14.53
CA LEU A 318 -12.36 -16.37 15.30
C LEU A 318 -13.16 -15.05 15.27
N THR A 319 -14.49 -15.14 15.16
CA THR A 319 -15.35 -13.94 15.19
C THR A 319 -16.71 -14.31 15.77
N PHE A 320 -17.13 -13.67 16.84
CA PHE A 320 -18.51 -13.77 17.32
C PHE A 320 -19.47 -13.02 16.39
N SER A 321 -20.71 -13.52 16.28
CA SER A 321 -21.80 -12.69 15.77
C SER A 321 -22.05 -11.51 16.73
N LYS A 322 -22.67 -10.44 16.22
CA LYS A 322 -22.97 -9.24 17.02
C LYS A 322 -23.84 -9.57 18.24
N ASP A 323 -24.78 -10.46 18.07
CA ASP A 323 -25.66 -10.98 19.13
C ASP A 323 -24.98 -11.97 20.09
N GLY A 324 -23.72 -12.35 19.87
CA GLY A 324 -22.97 -13.29 20.69
C GLY A 324 -23.40 -14.75 20.60
N ASN A 325 -24.40 -15.10 19.77
CA ASN A 325 -24.96 -16.44 19.72
C ASN A 325 -24.19 -17.41 18.83
N LYS A 326 -23.35 -16.94 17.97
CA LYS A 326 -22.60 -17.72 16.98
C LYS A 326 -21.12 -17.40 17.04
N LEU A 327 -20.31 -18.43 16.79
CA LEU A 327 -18.87 -18.26 16.57
C LEU A 327 -18.52 -18.71 15.16
N PHE A 328 -17.97 -17.81 14.37
CA PHE A 328 -17.39 -18.09 13.06
C PHE A 328 -15.90 -18.36 13.22
N PHE A 329 -15.39 -19.36 12.50
CA PHE A 329 -14.00 -19.80 12.60
C PHE A 329 -13.52 -20.48 11.32
N GLY A 330 -12.23 -20.79 11.25
CA GLY A 330 -11.64 -21.48 10.11
C GLY A 330 -11.48 -22.97 10.34
N ILE A 331 -11.81 -23.76 9.31
CA ILE A 331 -11.45 -25.18 9.20
C ILE A 331 -10.56 -25.38 7.97
N ALA A 332 -9.78 -26.45 7.95
CA ALA A 332 -8.90 -26.75 6.82
C ALA A 332 -8.69 -28.27 6.67
N PRO A 333 -8.36 -28.76 5.46
CA PRO A 333 -7.90 -30.14 5.30
C PRO A 333 -6.68 -30.41 6.17
N VAL A 334 -6.58 -31.62 6.73
CA VAL A 334 -5.41 -32.08 7.47
C VAL A 334 -4.21 -32.07 6.52
N LYS A 335 -3.11 -31.42 6.93
CA LYS A 335 -1.89 -31.30 6.13
C LYS A 335 -1.25 -32.68 5.92
N ILE A 336 -0.61 -32.85 4.78
CA ILE A 336 0.18 -34.06 4.49
C ILE A 336 1.52 -33.90 5.20
N ALA A 337 1.90 -34.87 6.04
CA ALA A 337 3.20 -34.88 6.70
C ALA A 337 4.35 -35.07 5.68
N LYS A 338 5.49 -34.48 5.98
CA LYS A 338 6.70 -34.70 5.17
C LYS A 338 7.11 -36.18 5.28
N ASP A 339 7.47 -36.77 4.13
CA ASP A 339 8.09 -38.09 4.14
C ASP A 339 9.52 -37.96 4.69
N THR A 340 9.75 -38.50 5.89
CA THR A 340 11.05 -38.49 6.57
C THR A 340 11.88 -39.73 6.30
N THR A 341 11.40 -40.67 5.48
CA THR A 341 12.14 -41.90 5.09
C THR A 341 13.22 -41.60 4.07
N LEU A 342 13.06 -40.53 3.28
CA LEU A 342 14.05 -40.04 2.31
C LEU A 342 14.83 -38.87 2.89
N VAL A 343 16.14 -38.84 2.65
CA VAL A 343 17.01 -37.70 2.98
C VAL A 343 16.95 -36.67 1.85
N ASP A 344 17.16 -35.39 2.19
CA ASP A 344 16.94 -34.26 1.25
C ASP A 344 17.74 -34.36 -0.06
N PHE A 345 18.94 -34.97 -0.03
CA PHE A 345 19.76 -35.13 -1.23
C PHE A 345 19.30 -36.28 -2.13
N GLU A 346 18.42 -37.16 -1.67
CA GLU A 346 17.81 -38.24 -2.45
C GLU A 346 16.46 -37.81 -3.07
N ASN A 347 15.89 -36.70 -2.64
CA ASN A 347 14.65 -36.16 -3.18
C ASN A 347 14.91 -35.38 -4.47
N ALA A 348 14.19 -35.74 -5.54
CA ALA A 348 14.22 -34.94 -6.77
C ALA A 348 13.57 -33.56 -6.52
N LYS A 349 14.27 -32.49 -6.90
CA LYS A 349 13.73 -31.12 -6.91
C LYS A 349 13.10 -30.87 -8.28
N LEU A 350 11.79 -31.07 -8.40
CA LEU A 350 11.06 -31.04 -9.67
C LEU A 350 9.74 -30.26 -9.53
N ASP A 351 9.53 -29.31 -10.42
CA ASP A 351 8.24 -28.67 -10.66
C ASP A 351 7.58 -29.25 -11.91
N VAL A 352 6.36 -29.76 -11.80
CA VAL A 352 5.62 -30.32 -12.93
C VAL A 352 4.56 -29.32 -13.37
N TRP A 353 4.67 -28.83 -14.60
CA TRP A 353 3.70 -27.92 -15.20
C TRP A 353 2.68 -28.72 -16.02
N GLY A 354 1.43 -28.78 -15.53
CA GLY A 354 0.37 -29.55 -16.15
C GLY A 354 -0.55 -28.67 -17.02
N TYR A 355 -0.95 -29.13 -18.20
CA TYR A 355 -1.87 -28.40 -19.07
C TYR A 355 -3.31 -28.27 -18.53
N LYS A 356 -3.65 -29.03 -17.49
CA LYS A 356 -4.94 -29.01 -16.79
C LYS A 356 -4.90 -28.24 -15.47
N ASP A 357 -3.75 -27.67 -15.12
CA ASP A 357 -3.61 -26.95 -13.85
C ASP A 357 -4.49 -25.69 -13.87
N ASP A 358 -5.28 -25.50 -12.81
CA ASP A 358 -6.11 -24.30 -12.60
C ASP A 358 -5.24 -23.04 -12.48
N TYR A 359 -4.05 -23.18 -11.88
CA TYR A 359 -3.04 -22.14 -11.76
C TYR A 359 -1.73 -22.63 -12.36
N LEU A 360 -1.05 -21.75 -13.09
CA LEU A 360 0.32 -22.06 -13.55
C LEU A 360 1.22 -22.38 -12.35
N GLN A 361 2.16 -23.33 -12.56
CA GLN A 361 3.08 -23.77 -11.51
C GLN A 361 3.80 -22.61 -10.79
N PRO A 362 4.31 -21.55 -11.46
CA PRO A 362 4.89 -20.40 -10.76
C PRO A 362 3.91 -19.66 -9.83
N MET A 363 2.62 -19.62 -10.18
CA MET A 363 1.59 -19.06 -9.28
C MET A 363 1.39 -19.94 -8.05
N GLN A 364 1.38 -21.25 -8.22
CA GLN A 364 1.25 -22.20 -7.12
C GLN A 364 2.44 -22.02 -6.15
N LEU A 365 3.67 -21.95 -6.67
CA LEU A 365 4.88 -21.74 -5.87
C LEU A 365 4.84 -20.41 -5.10
N LYS A 366 4.43 -19.32 -5.75
CA LYS A 366 4.28 -18.00 -5.09
C LYS A 366 3.23 -17.99 -4.00
N ASN A 367 2.18 -18.78 -4.15
CA ASN A 367 1.08 -18.84 -3.20
C ASN A 367 1.21 -19.98 -2.18
N THR A 368 2.27 -20.80 -2.23
CA THR A 368 2.44 -21.98 -1.37
C THR A 368 2.19 -21.68 0.12
N GLU A 369 2.85 -20.67 0.67
CA GLU A 369 2.68 -20.30 2.08
C GLU A 369 1.23 -19.87 2.39
N LYS A 370 0.61 -19.09 1.50
CA LYS A 370 -0.78 -18.66 1.64
C LYS A 370 -1.74 -19.85 1.58
N GLU A 371 -1.52 -20.78 0.66
CA GLU A 371 -2.35 -21.97 0.49
C GLU A 371 -2.18 -22.96 1.65
N LEU A 372 -0.97 -23.13 2.17
CA LEU A 372 -0.72 -23.93 3.38
C LEU A 372 -1.40 -23.37 4.65
N LYS A 373 -1.66 -22.05 4.68
CA LYS A 373 -2.38 -21.36 5.76
C LYS A 373 -3.85 -21.10 5.42
N ARG A 374 -4.33 -21.52 4.25
CA ARG A 374 -5.72 -21.27 3.84
C ARG A 374 -6.67 -21.95 4.82
N SER A 375 -7.68 -21.19 5.23
CA SER A 375 -8.76 -21.68 6.07
C SER A 375 -10.12 -21.37 5.42
N TYR A 376 -11.08 -22.22 5.69
CA TYR A 376 -12.42 -22.15 5.14
C TYR A 376 -13.42 -21.90 6.27
N LEU A 377 -14.31 -20.96 6.03
CA LEU A 377 -15.25 -20.52 7.08
C LEU A 377 -16.22 -21.64 7.49
N ALA A 378 -16.36 -21.79 8.78
CA ALA A 378 -17.40 -22.59 9.42
C ALA A 378 -18.04 -21.78 10.55
N VAL A 379 -19.19 -22.23 11.04
CA VAL A 379 -19.92 -21.59 12.14
C VAL A 379 -20.43 -22.64 13.11
N ILE A 380 -20.54 -22.27 14.40
CA ILE A 380 -21.23 -23.02 15.44
C ILE A 380 -22.20 -22.11 16.19
N GLU A 381 -23.41 -22.63 16.52
CA GLU A 381 -24.34 -22.01 17.47
C GLU A 381 -23.91 -22.38 18.89
N ILE A 382 -23.49 -21.39 19.68
CA ILE A 382 -22.82 -21.59 20.98
C ILE A 382 -23.77 -22.20 22.01
N PHE A 383 -25.03 -21.79 22.01
CA PHE A 383 -26.03 -22.21 23.00
C PHE A 383 -26.96 -23.35 22.50
N SER A 384 -26.52 -24.05 21.45
CA SER A 384 -27.27 -25.22 20.95
C SER A 384 -27.22 -26.38 21.97
N SER A 385 -28.36 -27.06 22.17
CA SER A 385 -28.40 -28.32 22.94
C SER A 385 -27.74 -29.49 22.20
N ASP A 386 -27.55 -29.38 20.90
CA ASP A 386 -26.89 -30.33 20.02
C ASP A 386 -25.83 -29.59 19.20
N PRO A 387 -24.64 -29.38 19.77
CA PRO A 387 -23.62 -28.57 19.16
C PRO A 387 -22.99 -29.29 17.95
N LYS A 388 -23.16 -28.69 16.77
CA LYS A 388 -22.53 -29.13 15.53
C LYS A 388 -22.04 -27.95 14.73
N ILE A 389 -20.99 -28.16 13.97
CA ILE A 389 -20.48 -27.11 13.06
C ILE A 389 -21.20 -27.20 11.71
N VAL A 390 -21.29 -26.07 11.06
CA VAL A 390 -21.75 -25.94 9.69
C VAL A 390 -20.63 -25.35 8.83
N PRO A 391 -19.99 -26.13 7.94
CA PRO A 391 -19.05 -25.61 6.96
C PRO A 391 -19.76 -24.69 5.97
N LEU A 392 -19.30 -23.44 5.88
CA LEU A 392 -19.86 -22.41 4.99
C LEU A 392 -19.03 -22.24 3.70
N ALA A 393 -17.78 -22.72 3.73
CA ALA A 393 -16.84 -22.68 2.64
C ALA A 393 -16.14 -24.03 2.46
N ASP A 394 -15.60 -24.29 1.27
CA ASP A 394 -14.77 -25.44 0.94
C ASP A 394 -13.80 -25.14 -0.21
N LEU A 395 -13.06 -26.15 -0.70
CA LEU A 395 -12.10 -26.03 -1.80
C LEU A 395 -12.71 -25.49 -3.10
N LYS A 396 -13.99 -25.73 -3.35
CA LYS A 396 -14.69 -25.27 -4.57
C LYS A 396 -15.42 -23.94 -4.38
N LEU A 397 -15.75 -23.58 -3.13
CA LEU A 397 -16.40 -22.32 -2.77
C LEU A 397 -15.65 -21.67 -1.60
N PRO A 398 -14.43 -21.16 -1.84
CA PRO A 398 -13.52 -20.76 -0.75
C PRO A 398 -13.77 -19.38 -0.17
N GLU A 399 -14.31 -18.45 -0.95
CA GLU A 399 -14.41 -17.04 -0.56
C GLU A 399 -15.80 -16.79 0.06
N THR A 400 -15.83 -16.27 1.29
CA THR A 400 -17.08 -16.06 2.04
C THR A 400 -17.06 -14.75 2.79
N THR A 401 -18.18 -14.03 2.71
CA THR A 401 -18.42 -12.75 3.40
C THR A 401 -19.52 -12.93 4.43
N ILE A 402 -19.22 -12.65 5.69
CA ILE A 402 -20.17 -12.61 6.80
C ILE A 402 -21.05 -11.37 6.64
N ILE A 403 -22.37 -11.54 6.77
CA ILE A 403 -23.36 -10.49 6.57
C ILE A 403 -23.92 -10.04 7.92
N LYS A 404 -24.26 -8.75 8.03
CA LYS A 404 -24.88 -8.14 9.22
C LYS A 404 -24.11 -8.47 10.50
N GLU A 405 -22.78 -8.37 10.46
CA GLU A 405 -21.89 -8.67 11.58
C GLU A 405 -22.09 -10.09 12.18
N GLY A 406 -22.57 -11.04 11.36
CA GLY A 406 -22.83 -12.43 11.77
C GLY A 406 -24.27 -12.71 12.21
N ASP A 407 -25.15 -11.73 12.28
CA ASP A 407 -26.55 -11.90 12.70
C ASP A 407 -27.50 -12.30 11.55
N ALA A 408 -27.02 -12.33 10.30
CA ALA A 408 -27.81 -12.85 9.21
C ALA A 408 -27.96 -14.38 9.29
N SER A 409 -29.02 -14.93 8.68
CA SER A 409 -29.23 -16.37 8.57
C SER A 409 -28.44 -17.04 7.45
N PHE A 410 -27.61 -16.26 6.70
CA PHE A 410 -26.80 -16.74 5.59
C PHE A 410 -25.52 -15.92 5.47
N VAL A 411 -24.57 -16.44 4.71
CA VAL A 411 -23.39 -15.73 4.23
C VAL A 411 -23.43 -15.64 2.70
N ILE A 412 -22.68 -14.69 2.12
CA ILE A 412 -22.45 -14.62 0.68
C ILE A 412 -21.10 -15.25 0.37
N SER A 413 -21.11 -16.22 -0.53
CA SER A 413 -19.88 -16.87 -0.98
C SER A 413 -19.69 -16.71 -2.48
N SER A 414 -18.42 -16.70 -2.93
CA SER A 414 -18.09 -16.64 -4.35
C SER A 414 -16.98 -17.61 -4.71
N THR A 415 -16.94 -17.97 -5.99
CA THR A 415 -15.89 -18.84 -6.51
C THR A 415 -15.59 -18.53 -7.98
N ASP A 416 -14.34 -18.70 -8.35
CA ASP A 416 -13.84 -18.74 -9.72
C ASP A 416 -13.40 -20.16 -10.14
N TYR A 417 -13.75 -21.17 -9.36
CA TYR A 417 -13.41 -22.55 -9.65
C TYR A 417 -13.88 -22.98 -11.04
N GLY A 418 -12.95 -23.52 -11.83
CA GLY A 418 -13.16 -23.84 -13.24
C GLY A 418 -12.85 -22.69 -14.23
N ASN A 419 -12.65 -21.44 -13.74
CA ASN A 419 -12.36 -20.27 -14.57
C ASN A 419 -10.99 -19.63 -14.27
N ARG A 420 -10.24 -20.18 -13.32
CA ARG A 420 -9.00 -19.58 -12.80
C ARG A 420 -7.92 -19.39 -13.85
N LEU A 421 -7.78 -20.36 -14.76
CA LEU A 421 -6.79 -20.29 -15.82
C LEU A 421 -7.03 -19.10 -16.76
N GLN A 422 -8.28 -18.66 -16.92
CA GLN A 422 -8.64 -17.52 -17.77
C GLN A 422 -7.91 -16.22 -17.37
N ALA A 423 -7.59 -16.05 -16.07
CA ALA A 423 -6.85 -14.87 -15.61
C ALA A 423 -5.52 -14.65 -16.35
N GLN A 424 -4.92 -15.70 -16.90
CA GLN A 424 -3.64 -15.64 -17.61
C GLN A 424 -3.69 -14.79 -18.89
N TRP A 425 -4.87 -14.64 -19.50
CA TRP A 425 -5.06 -13.84 -20.72
C TRP A 425 -6.12 -12.74 -20.59
N SER A 426 -6.99 -12.80 -19.55
CA SER A 426 -7.98 -11.74 -19.30
C SER A 426 -7.61 -10.79 -18.13
N GLY A 427 -6.58 -11.14 -17.34
CA GLY A 427 -6.19 -10.35 -16.17
C GLY A 427 -7.12 -10.48 -14.97
N GLY A 428 -8.27 -11.13 -15.13
CA GLY A 428 -9.27 -11.42 -14.10
C GLY A 428 -10.02 -12.70 -14.36
N THR A 429 -10.90 -13.11 -13.44
CA THR A 429 -11.72 -14.30 -13.57
C THR A 429 -13.20 -13.95 -13.53
N ILE A 430 -14.02 -14.73 -14.21
CA ILE A 430 -15.45 -14.72 -13.99
C ILE A 430 -15.79 -15.52 -12.73
N ARG A 431 -16.86 -15.12 -12.01
CA ARG A 431 -17.22 -15.69 -10.73
C ARG A 431 -18.69 -16.05 -10.62
N ASP A 432 -18.92 -17.13 -9.90
CA ASP A 432 -20.25 -17.51 -9.41
C ASP A 432 -20.44 -17.02 -7.97
N TYR A 433 -21.65 -16.60 -7.63
CA TYR A 433 -22.01 -16.15 -6.28
C TYR A 433 -23.15 -16.99 -5.72
N TYR A 434 -23.09 -17.24 -4.40
CA TYR A 434 -24.01 -18.08 -3.67
C TYR A 434 -24.43 -17.42 -2.36
N THR A 435 -25.65 -17.69 -1.92
CA THR A 435 -26.01 -17.63 -0.51
C THR A 435 -25.75 -19.00 0.10
N VAL A 436 -25.19 -19.04 1.30
CA VAL A 436 -25.00 -20.27 2.08
C VAL A 436 -25.72 -20.09 3.41
N ASP A 437 -26.71 -20.93 3.68
CA ASP A 437 -27.49 -20.93 4.91
C ASP A 437 -26.60 -21.36 6.09
N ILE A 438 -26.59 -20.58 7.18
CA ILE A 438 -25.67 -20.81 8.31
C ILE A 438 -26.08 -21.98 9.20
N LYS A 439 -27.35 -22.44 9.13
CA LYS A 439 -27.84 -23.57 9.93
C LYS A 439 -27.64 -24.92 9.26
N THR A 440 -27.72 -24.94 7.94
CA THR A 440 -27.72 -26.15 7.15
C THR A 440 -26.55 -26.33 6.22
N GLY A 441 -25.81 -25.24 5.91
CA GLY A 441 -24.81 -25.23 4.86
C GLY A 441 -25.37 -25.26 3.43
N ALA A 442 -26.70 -25.22 3.28
CA ALA A 442 -27.36 -25.29 1.98
C ALA A 442 -26.98 -24.09 1.09
N ARG A 443 -26.57 -24.39 -0.13
CA ARG A 443 -26.08 -23.40 -1.12
C ARG A 443 -27.15 -23.10 -2.16
N ARG A 444 -27.40 -21.84 -2.40
CA ARG A 444 -28.25 -21.37 -3.51
C ARG A 444 -27.44 -20.41 -4.38
N LYS A 445 -27.24 -20.78 -5.65
CA LYS A 445 -26.58 -19.89 -6.61
C LYS A 445 -27.47 -18.69 -6.87
N ILE A 446 -26.90 -17.49 -6.80
CA ILE A 446 -27.60 -16.22 -7.00
C ILE A 446 -27.11 -15.48 -8.26
N LEU A 447 -25.85 -15.60 -8.63
CA LEU A 447 -25.29 -15.06 -9.87
C LEU A 447 -24.38 -16.11 -10.50
N SER A 448 -24.39 -16.17 -11.84
CA SER A 448 -23.53 -17.07 -12.64
C SER A 448 -22.63 -16.24 -13.54
N ASP A 449 -21.40 -16.69 -13.74
CA ASP A 449 -20.45 -16.20 -14.76
C ASP A 449 -20.29 -14.68 -14.79
N LEU A 450 -20.30 -14.03 -13.61
CA LEU A 450 -20.17 -12.58 -13.51
C LEU A 450 -18.76 -12.15 -13.89
N SER A 451 -18.65 -11.36 -14.95
CA SER A 451 -17.44 -10.63 -15.31
C SER A 451 -17.51 -9.26 -14.63
N GLY A 452 -16.97 -9.14 -13.43
CA GLY A 452 -17.08 -7.94 -12.61
C GLY A 452 -16.99 -8.26 -11.13
N TYR A 453 -17.79 -7.59 -10.32
CA TYR A 453 -17.81 -7.83 -8.88
C TYR A 453 -19.18 -7.58 -8.29
N ALA A 454 -19.46 -8.23 -7.16
CA ALA A 454 -20.71 -8.10 -6.43
C ALA A 454 -20.45 -7.74 -4.97
N ILE A 455 -21.30 -6.89 -4.41
CA ILE A 455 -21.21 -6.36 -3.05
C ILE A 455 -22.54 -6.58 -2.34
N PRO A 456 -22.57 -7.30 -1.21
CA PRO A 456 -23.78 -7.40 -0.40
C PRO A 456 -24.09 -6.06 0.27
N SER A 457 -25.38 -5.78 0.45
CA SER A 457 -25.82 -4.68 1.29
C SER A 457 -25.54 -4.96 2.76
N PRO A 458 -25.37 -3.94 3.62
CA PRO A 458 -24.97 -4.12 5.02
C PRO A 458 -25.92 -5.00 5.84
N ASN A 459 -27.25 -4.97 5.61
CA ASN A 459 -28.20 -5.84 6.27
C ASN A 459 -28.46 -7.15 5.51
N GLY A 460 -27.86 -7.31 4.31
CA GLY A 460 -28.00 -8.51 3.51
C GLY A 460 -29.31 -8.62 2.73
N ASN A 461 -30.08 -7.55 2.57
CA ASN A 461 -31.33 -7.59 1.81
C ASN A 461 -31.08 -7.73 0.31
N TYR A 462 -29.94 -7.23 -0.18
CA TYR A 462 -29.56 -7.21 -1.58
C TYR A 462 -28.10 -7.58 -1.80
N VAL A 463 -27.79 -8.07 -3.00
CA VAL A 463 -26.44 -8.09 -3.57
C VAL A 463 -26.45 -7.19 -4.80
N VAL A 464 -25.69 -6.08 -4.77
CA VAL A 464 -25.53 -5.20 -5.93
C VAL A 464 -24.26 -5.61 -6.66
N TYR A 465 -24.34 -5.68 -7.98
CA TYR A 465 -23.22 -6.11 -8.80
C TYR A 465 -23.09 -5.28 -10.09
N PHE A 466 -21.86 -5.15 -10.53
CA PHE A 466 -21.53 -4.56 -11.81
C PHE A 466 -21.06 -5.64 -12.78
N ASP A 467 -21.68 -5.71 -13.94
CA ASP A 467 -21.25 -6.59 -15.01
C ASP A 467 -20.47 -5.76 -16.06
N LYS A 468 -19.18 -6.03 -16.19
CA LYS A 468 -18.28 -5.32 -17.13
C LYS A 468 -18.73 -5.50 -18.58
N LYS A 469 -19.28 -6.67 -18.96
CA LYS A 469 -19.69 -6.97 -20.33
C LYS A 469 -20.84 -6.07 -20.81
N THR A 470 -21.71 -5.70 -19.88
CA THR A 470 -22.88 -4.87 -20.21
C THR A 470 -22.72 -3.41 -19.76
N GLY A 471 -21.78 -3.13 -18.85
CA GLY A 471 -21.63 -1.81 -18.22
C GLY A 471 -22.76 -1.45 -17.26
N ILE A 472 -23.53 -2.46 -16.81
CA ILE A 472 -24.77 -2.26 -16.03
C ILE A 472 -24.56 -2.66 -14.58
N TRP A 473 -24.99 -1.79 -13.67
CA TRP A 473 -25.24 -2.10 -12.28
C TRP A 473 -26.61 -2.76 -12.14
N SER A 474 -26.66 -3.85 -11.41
CA SER A 474 -27.88 -4.58 -11.09
C SER A 474 -27.93 -4.94 -9.63
N SER A 475 -29.12 -5.18 -9.08
CA SER A 475 -29.34 -5.70 -7.75
C SER A 475 -30.03 -7.07 -7.81
N TYR A 476 -29.64 -7.95 -6.91
CA TYR A 476 -30.31 -9.22 -6.63
C TYR A 476 -30.99 -9.11 -5.26
N GLY A 477 -32.31 -9.23 -5.19
CA GLY A 477 -33.06 -9.26 -3.93
C GLY A 477 -32.97 -10.62 -3.27
N ILE A 478 -32.36 -10.73 -2.09
CA ILE A 478 -32.11 -12.03 -1.42
C ILE A 478 -33.40 -12.78 -1.12
N ALA A 479 -34.40 -12.11 -0.55
CA ALA A 479 -35.68 -12.71 -0.19
C ALA A 479 -36.56 -13.07 -1.41
N THR A 480 -36.46 -12.27 -2.49
CA THR A 480 -37.36 -12.39 -3.65
C THR A 480 -36.77 -13.20 -4.80
N GLY A 481 -35.44 -13.33 -4.84
CA GLY A 481 -34.70 -13.87 -5.99
C GLY A 481 -34.76 -13.01 -7.25
N LYS A 482 -35.28 -11.78 -7.15
CA LYS A 482 -35.51 -10.91 -8.31
C LYS A 482 -34.25 -10.13 -8.63
N ILE A 483 -33.92 -10.07 -9.93
CA ILE A 483 -32.86 -9.19 -10.44
C ILE A 483 -33.49 -7.91 -10.98
N VAL A 484 -32.89 -6.77 -10.65
CA VAL A 484 -33.30 -5.44 -11.12
C VAL A 484 -32.08 -4.74 -11.71
N ALA A 485 -32.13 -4.37 -12.98
CA ALA A 485 -31.15 -3.51 -13.61
C ALA A 485 -31.36 -2.06 -13.18
N LEU A 486 -30.32 -1.42 -12.64
CA LEU A 486 -30.45 -0.12 -11.98
C LEU A 486 -30.28 1.06 -12.95
N ASN A 487 -29.37 0.96 -13.92
CA ASN A 487 -28.99 2.09 -14.79
C ASN A 487 -29.29 1.87 -16.30
N THR A 488 -30.15 0.91 -16.67
CA THR A 488 -30.40 0.55 -18.08
C THR A 488 -30.93 1.71 -18.90
N ASN A 489 -31.77 2.57 -18.30
CA ASN A 489 -32.39 3.71 -18.97
C ASN A 489 -31.65 5.04 -18.72
N SER A 490 -30.48 4.99 -18.17
CA SER A 490 -29.66 6.18 -17.90
C SER A 490 -28.93 6.62 -19.16
N PRO A 491 -28.97 7.91 -19.54
CA PRO A 491 -28.09 8.45 -20.57
C PRO A 491 -26.63 8.59 -20.11
N ILE A 492 -26.38 8.41 -18.81
CA ILE A 492 -25.07 8.54 -18.19
C ILE A 492 -24.44 7.15 -18.07
N LYS A 493 -23.17 7.05 -18.41
CA LYS A 493 -22.37 5.85 -18.21
C LYS A 493 -21.88 5.74 -16.76
N PHE A 494 -21.95 4.54 -16.20
CA PHE A 494 -21.41 4.21 -14.87
C PHE A 494 -20.15 3.35 -14.96
N ALA A 495 -19.72 3.05 -16.17
CA ALA A 495 -18.45 2.47 -16.53
C ALA A 495 -17.45 3.55 -16.95
N ASP A 496 -16.16 3.29 -16.81
CA ASP A 496 -15.08 4.23 -17.11
C ASP A 496 -15.18 4.79 -18.54
N GLU A 497 -15.45 6.09 -18.62
CA GLU A 497 -15.59 6.82 -19.88
C GLU A 497 -14.23 7.10 -20.57
N ASP A 498 -13.14 7.01 -19.83
CA ASP A 498 -11.76 7.28 -20.29
C ASP A 498 -10.96 6.00 -20.54
N ASN A 499 -11.64 4.84 -20.56
CA ASN A 499 -10.99 3.57 -20.79
C ASN A 499 -10.30 3.53 -22.18
N ASP A 500 -9.00 3.32 -22.20
CA ASP A 500 -8.17 3.22 -23.41
C ASP A 500 -7.39 1.91 -23.51
N VAL A 501 -7.83 0.89 -22.74
CA VAL A 501 -7.30 -0.48 -22.82
C VAL A 501 -8.30 -1.40 -23.54
N PRO A 502 -7.86 -2.54 -24.14
CA PRO A 502 -8.74 -3.46 -24.85
C PRO A 502 -9.75 -4.22 -23.99
N ASP A 503 -9.68 -4.10 -22.66
CA ASP A 503 -10.64 -4.72 -21.74
C ASP A 503 -11.92 -3.90 -21.63
N GLU A 504 -13.01 -4.55 -21.20
CA GLU A 504 -14.26 -3.87 -20.91
C GLU A 504 -14.08 -2.87 -19.75
N PRO A 505 -14.70 -1.68 -19.83
CA PRO A 505 -14.56 -0.64 -18.83
C PRO A 505 -15.00 -1.10 -17.43
N SER A 506 -14.24 -0.72 -16.43
CA SER A 506 -14.58 -0.95 -15.02
C SER A 506 -15.59 0.09 -14.52
N ALA A 507 -16.36 -0.25 -13.47
CA ALA A 507 -17.23 0.72 -12.81
C ALA A 507 -16.43 1.75 -11.99
N TYR A 508 -17.00 2.96 -11.81
CA TYR A 508 -16.44 3.93 -10.87
C TYR A 508 -16.67 3.55 -9.39
N GLY A 509 -17.57 2.60 -9.09
CA GLY A 509 -17.80 2.05 -7.76
C GLY A 509 -19.06 2.56 -7.08
N ILE A 510 -19.20 2.22 -5.79
CA ILE A 510 -20.31 2.68 -4.94
C ILE A 510 -19.79 3.59 -3.82
N ALA A 511 -20.59 4.59 -3.44
CA ALA A 511 -20.29 5.47 -2.30
C ALA A 511 -20.73 4.84 -0.98
N GLY A 512 -21.80 4.05 -0.97
CA GLY A 512 -22.32 3.42 0.22
C GLY A 512 -23.82 3.12 0.12
N TRP A 513 -24.40 2.87 1.29
CA TRP A 513 -25.81 2.52 1.42
C TRP A 513 -26.52 3.47 2.38
N THR A 514 -27.79 3.75 2.14
CA THR A 514 -28.63 4.45 3.12
C THR A 514 -29.27 3.46 4.09
N ASP A 515 -29.85 4.00 5.18
CA ASP A 515 -30.47 3.21 6.24
C ASP A 515 -31.33 2.04 5.71
N GLU A 516 -31.20 0.88 6.35
CA GLU A 516 -31.99 -0.33 6.08
C GLU A 516 -31.85 -0.84 4.64
N ASP A 517 -30.73 -0.58 3.97
CA ASP A 517 -30.48 -0.94 2.57
C ASP A 517 -31.49 -0.32 1.58
N LYS A 518 -32.11 0.81 1.94
CA LYS A 518 -33.18 1.42 1.11
C LYS A 518 -32.69 1.96 -0.22
N GLN A 519 -31.47 2.53 -0.24
CA GLN A 519 -30.83 3.07 -1.43
C GLN A 519 -29.38 2.65 -1.48
N VAL A 520 -28.86 2.41 -2.69
CA VAL A 520 -27.43 2.30 -2.96
C VAL A 520 -26.96 3.55 -3.68
N LEU A 521 -25.85 4.12 -3.24
CA LEU A 521 -25.21 5.29 -3.82
C LEU A 521 -24.10 4.85 -4.76
N ILE A 522 -24.23 5.11 -6.05
CA ILE A 522 -23.31 4.66 -7.12
C ILE A 522 -22.68 5.87 -7.80
N TYR A 523 -21.38 5.77 -8.12
CA TYR A 523 -20.66 6.81 -8.85
C TYR A 523 -20.83 6.68 -10.36
N ASP A 524 -21.06 7.81 -11.04
CA ASP A 524 -20.59 7.99 -12.41
C ASP A 524 -19.18 8.64 -12.40
N LYS A 525 -18.67 9.08 -13.54
CA LYS A 525 -17.37 9.76 -13.63
C LYS A 525 -17.27 10.97 -12.69
N TYR A 526 -18.32 11.72 -12.54
CA TYR A 526 -18.36 13.02 -11.86
C TYR A 526 -19.22 13.03 -10.60
N ASP A 527 -20.40 12.40 -10.66
CA ASP A 527 -21.50 12.58 -9.72
C ASP A 527 -21.84 11.33 -8.91
N ILE A 528 -22.69 11.48 -7.90
CA ILE A 528 -23.22 10.40 -7.06
C ILE A 528 -24.71 10.24 -7.35
N TRP A 529 -25.13 9.01 -7.60
CA TRP A 529 -26.50 8.65 -7.90
C TRP A 529 -27.07 7.71 -6.86
N SER A 530 -28.30 7.94 -6.44
CA SER A 530 -29.07 7.10 -5.53
C SER A 530 -30.03 6.23 -6.32
N PHE A 531 -29.94 4.92 -6.14
CA PHE A 531 -30.81 3.92 -6.76
C PHE A 531 -31.57 3.14 -5.71
N SER A 532 -32.86 2.83 -5.98
CA SER A 532 -33.62 1.88 -5.19
C SER A 532 -33.30 0.46 -5.66
N PRO A 533 -32.73 -0.41 -4.80
CA PRO A 533 -32.32 -1.74 -5.24
C PRO A 533 -33.50 -2.65 -5.59
N ASP A 534 -34.72 -2.36 -5.18
CA ASP A 534 -35.94 -3.08 -5.58
C ASP A 534 -36.55 -2.60 -6.90
N GLY A 535 -35.93 -1.59 -7.52
CA GLY A 535 -36.38 -0.99 -8.78
C GLY A 535 -37.60 -0.09 -8.68
N LYS A 536 -38.05 0.25 -7.48
CA LYS A 536 -39.14 1.19 -7.27
C LYS A 536 -38.65 2.63 -7.24
N GLY A 537 -39.22 3.47 -8.08
CA GLY A 537 -38.84 4.89 -8.19
C GLY A 537 -37.80 5.15 -9.26
N THR A 538 -37.49 6.44 -9.45
CA THR A 538 -36.50 6.91 -10.41
C THR A 538 -35.14 7.12 -9.74
N ALA A 539 -34.06 6.82 -10.46
CA ALA A 539 -32.70 7.16 -10.04
C ALA A 539 -32.60 8.68 -9.79
N LYS A 540 -31.91 9.06 -8.71
CA LYS A 540 -31.77 10.46 -8.32
C LYS A 540 -30.27 10.83 -8.27
N ASN A 541 -29.89 11.90 -8.95
CA ASN A 541 -28.54 12.44 -8.83
C ASN A 541 -28.46 13.25 -7.52
N VAL A 542 -27.69 12.74 -6.53
CA VAL A 542 -27.52 13.34 -5.19
C VAL A 542 -26.73 14.65 -5.26
N THR A 543 -25.88 14.78 -6.25
CA THR A 543 -25.05 15.96 -6.53
C THR A 543 -25.67 16.87 -7.62
N ASN A 544 -26.91 16.60 -7.99
CA ASN A 544 -27.73 17.39 -8.95
C ASN A 544 -27.06 17.56 -10.34
N GLY A 545 -26.16 16.66 -10.75
CA GLY A 545 -25.42 16.78 -12.02
C GLY A 545 -24.36 17.90 -12.01
N PHE A 546 -24.13 18.51 -10.87
CA PHE A 546 -23.24 19.65 -10.74
C PHE A 546 -21.78 19.26 -11.06
N GLY A 547 -21.39 18.05 -10.74
CA GLY A 547 -20.05 17.51 -11.05
C GLY A 547 -19.78 17.50 -12.54
N ARG A 548 -20.66 16.88 -13.31
CA ARG A 548 -20.53 16.79 -14.78
C ARG A 548 -20.60 18.17 -15.45
N GLN A 549 -21.49 19.03 -15.01
CA GLN A 549 -21.63 20.39 -15.56
C GLN A 549 -20.39 21.26 -15.38
N ASN A 550 -19.63 21.03 -14.28
CA ASN A 550 -18.47 21.84 -13.89
C ASN A 550 -17.14 21.10 -14.01
N ASN A 551 -17.13 19.90 -14.59
CA ASN A 551 -15.94 19.02 -14.69
C ASN A 551 -15.32 18.70 -13.32
N LEU A 552 -16.15 18.52 -12.29
CA LEU A 552 -15.75 18.19 -10.93
C LEU A 552 -16.06 16.72 -10.65
N THR A 553 -15.05 15.93 -10.31
CA THR A 553 -15.24 14.56 -9.82
C THR A 553 -15.49 14.60 -8.32
N PHE A 554 -16.64 14.09 -7.86
CA PHE A 554 -17.02 13.96 -6.47
C PHE A 554 -16.84 12.53 -5.99
N ARG A 555 -16.19 12.35 -4.82
CA ARG A 555 -16.06 11.07 -4.12
C ARG A 555 -16.40 11.27 -2.64
N TYR A 556 -17.17 10.36 -2.07
CA TYR A 556 -17.51 10.40 -0.66
C TYR A 556 -16.25 10.23 0.21
N ALA A 557 -15.98 11.20 1.07
CA ALA A 557 -14.97 11.09 2.10
C ALA A 557 -15.58 10.39 3.31
N GLN A 558 -15.36 9.09 3.45
CA GLN A 558 -15.83 8.33 4.61
C GLN A 558 -14.99 8.71 5.84
N VAL A 559 -15.50 9.65 6.63
CA VAL A 559 -14.81 10.15 7.83
C VAL A 559 -15.06 9.31 9.08
N ASP A 560 -16.09 8.46 9.07
CA ASP A 560 -16.36 7.46 10.10
C ASP A 560 -16.24 6.05 9.49
N PRO A 561 -15.15 5.32 9.77
CA PRO A 561 -14.93 3.98 9.23
C PRO A 561 -15.89 2.92 9.81
N GLU A 562 -16.52 3.19 10.95
CA GLU A 562 -17.48 2.28 11.61
C GLU A 562 -18.91 2.46 11.06
N ALA A 563 -19.18 3.56 10.36
CA ALA A 563 -20.51 3.82 9.79
C ALA A 563 -20.82 2.82 8.68
N ARG A 564 -21.88 2.04 8.86
CA ARG A 564 -22.40 1.06 7.89
C ARG A 564 -23.34 1.70 6.87
N PHE A 565 -23.95 2.82 7.23
CA PHE A 565 -24.96 3.53 6.45
C PHE A 565 -24.65 5.02 6.40
N ILE A 566 -25.14 5.64 5.34
CA ILE A 566 -25.21 7.10 5.18
C ILE A 566 -26.64 7.50 5.43
N THR A 567 -26.95 8.15 6.55
CA THR A 567 -28.31 8.58 6.83
C THR A 567 -28.70 9.77 5.94
N LYS A 568 -30.00 9.97 5.72
CA LYS A 568 -30.48 11.10 4.89
C LYS A 568 -30.13 12.47 5.48
N LYS A 569 -29.85 12.53 6.78
CA LYS A 569 -29.56 13.77 7.50
C LYS A 569 -28.06 14.03 7.64
N ASP A 570 -27.22 13.00 7.42
CA ASP A 570 -25.79 13.12 7.56
C ASP A 570 -25.20 14.01 6.47
N ASP A 571 -24.27 14.86 6.87
CA ASP A 571 -23.44 15.58 5.93
C ASP A 571 -22.53 14.59 5.20
N ILE A 572 -22.63 14.58 3.88
CA ILE A 572 -21.72 13.86 3.00
C ILE A 572 -20.61 14.81 2.59
N TRP A 573 -19.41 14.58 3.12
CA TRP A 573 -18.21 15.25 2.68
C TRP A 573 -17.77 14.66 1.35
N LEU A 574 -17.51 15.52 0.38
CA LEU A 574 -17.10 15.16 -0.97
C LEU A 574 -15.68 15.62 -1.21
N GLU A 575 -14.75 14.68 -1.31
CA GLU A 575 -13.46 14.96 -1.93
C GLU A 575 -13.70 15.32 -3.38
N THR A 576 -13.10 16.41 -3.82
CA THR A 576 -13.38 17.00 -5.13
C THR A 576 -12.11 17.21 -5.92
N PHE A 577 -12.14 16.83 -7.18
CA PHE A 577 -11.08 17.05 -8.15
C PHE A 577 -11.62 17.76 -9.39
N ASN A 578 -10.99 18.87 -9.78
CA ASN A 578 -11.32 19.58 -11.00
C ASN A 578 -10.51 19.00 -12.16
N ASN A 579 -11.16 18.34 -13.08
CA ASN A 579 -10.52 17.67 -14.22
C ASN A 579 -9.85 18.62 -15.21
N LEU A 580 -10.24 19.91 -15.23
CA LEU A 580 -9.66 20.91 -16.14
C LEU A 580 -8.48 21.68 -15.55
N THR A 581 -8.56 22.03 -14.25
CA THR A 581 -7.56 22.84 -13.54
C THR A 581 -6.67 22.01 -12.62
N LYS A 582 -7.03 20.75 -12.37
CA LYS A 582 -6.39 19.80 -11.45
C LYS A 582 -6.45 20.22 -9.96
N GLU A 583 -7.23 21.27 -9.66
CA GLU A 583 -7.44 21.73 -8.28
C GLU A 583 -8.21 20.69 -7.46
N ASN A 584 -7.88 20.60 -6.18
CA ASN A 584 -8.51 19.69 -5.24
C ASN A 584 -9.21 20.46 -4.13
N GLY A 585 -10.18 19.82 -3.46
CA GLY A 585 -10.88 20.44 -2.34
C GLY A 585 -11.99 19.60 -1.78
N PHE A 586 -12.91 20.28 -1.12
CA PHE A 586 -14.07 19.67 -0.50
C PHE A 586 -15.36 20.42 -0.83
N TYR A 587 -16.39 19.65 -1.06
CA TYR A 587 -17.79 20.08 -1.10
C TYR A 587 -18.58 19.31 -0.05
N ARG A 588 -19.82 19.72 0.18
CA ARG A 588 -20.74 19.10 1.12
C ARG A 588 -22.13 18.95 0.52
N THR A 589 -22.76 17.82 0.77
CA THR A 589 -24.16 17.55 0.45
C THR A 589 -24.77 16.60 1.48
N ASN A 590 -25.95 16.08 1.26
CA ASN A 590 -26.51 14.94 2.02
C ASN A 590 -27.26 13.97 1.09
N ALA A 591 -27.48 12.73 1.52
CA ALA A 591 -28.09 11.69 0.69
C ALA A 591 -29.54 11.99 0.28
N GLY A 592 -30.22 12.86 1.00
CA GLY A 592 -31.58 13.33 0.70
C GLY A 592 -31.63 14.54 -0.25
N SER A 593 -30.50 15.18 -0.54
CA SER A 593 -30.43 16.43 -1.29
C SER A 593 -30.83 16.24 -2.75
N SER A 594 -31.40 17.31 -3.31
CA SER A 594 -31.60 17.53 -4.76
C SER A 594 -31.06 18.89 -5.18
N LYS A 595 -30.21 19.49 -4.37
CA LYS A 595 -29.53 20.76 -4.61
C LYS A 595 -28.09 20.52 -5.03
N ASN A 596 -27.50 21.54 -5.64
CA ASN A 596 -26.06 21.53 -5.87
C ASN A 596 -25.29 21.37 -4.54
N PRO A 597 -24.18 20.62 -4.53
CA PRO A 597 -23.32 20.58 -3.35
C PRO A 597 -22.79 21.96 -2.95
N ASP A 598 -22.70 22.21 -1.65
CA ASP A 598 -22.11 23.44 -1.11
C ASP A 598 -20.60 23.41 -1.24
N LEU A 599 -20.02 24.43 -1.86
CA LEU A 599 -18.57 24.61 -1.93
C LEU A 599 -18.03 24.88 -0.52
N ILE A 600 -17.07 24.09 -0.10
CA ILE A 600 -16.31 24.29 1.14
C ILE A 600 -14.98 24.96 0.81
N VAL A 601 -14.15 24.31 0.02
CA VAL A 601 -12.87 24.83 -0.46
C VAL A 601 -12.47 24.10 -1.75
N ILE A 602 -11.91 24.82 -2.71
CA ILE A 602 -11.17 24.26 -3.85
C ILE A 602 -9.95 25.13 -4.10
N ALA A 603 -8.78 24.56 -4.30
CA ALA A 603 -7.55 25.32 -4.39
C ALA A 603 -6.45 24.55 -5.15
N LYS A 604 -5.38 25.29 -5.53
CA LYS A 604 -4.16 24.76 -6.16
C LYS A 604 -3.27 24.01 -5.15
N PHE A 605 -3.91 23.11 -4.40
CA PHE A 605 -3.30 22.25 -3.39
C PHE A 605 -3.83 20.84 -3.54
N LYS A 606 -3.04 19.88 -3.07
CA LYS A 606 -3.50 18.53 -2.80
C LYS A 606 -3.88 18.43 -1.33
N TYR A 607 -5.12 18.04 -1.07
CA TYR A 607 -5.61 17.63 0.24
C TYR A 607 -5.56 16.10 0.32
N SER A 608 -5.18 15.54 1.47
CA SER A 608 -5.11 14.08 1.62
C SER A 608 -5.25 13.63 3.06
N ALA A 609 -5.65 12.35 3.22
CA ALA A 609 -5.73 11.66 4.50
C ALA A 609 -6.57 12.41 5.54
N LEU A 610 -7.80 12.77 5.15
CA LEU A 610 -8.79 13.39 6.02
C LEU A 610 -9.22 12.42 7.14
N VAL A 611 -9.12 12.85 8.39
CA VAL A 611 -9.56 12.09 9.58
C VAL A 611 -10.43 12.99 10.44
N LYS A 612 -11.56 12.47 10.91
CA LYS A 612 -12.47 13.15 11.84
C LYS A 612 -12.32 12.61 13.26
N ALA A 613 -12.50 13.43 14.26
CA ALA A 613 -12.62 12.99 15.64
C ALA A 613 -13.92 12.20 15.86
N LYS A 614 -13.91 11.17 16.71
CA LYS A 614 -15.05 10.27 16.94
C LYS A 614 -16.28 11.02 17.47
N SER A 615 -16.08 11.98 18.40
CA SER A 615 -17.16 12.66 19.13
C SER A 615 -17.14 14.19 18.98
N ALA A 616 -16.44 14.73 17.98
CA ALA A 616 -16.36 16.18 17.77
C ALA A 616 -16.26 16.54 16.28
N GLU A 617 -16.80 17.69 15.90
CA GLU A 617 -16.60 18.27 14.58
C GLU A 617 -15.17 18.86 14.51
N ARG A 618 -14.22 17.97 14.36
CA ARG A 618 -12.80 18.31 14.25
C ARG A 618 -12.15 17.38 13.22
N TYR A 619 -11.44 17.97 12.28
CA TYR A 619 -10.84 17.29 11.15
C TYR A 619 -9.33 17.53 11.14
N ILE A 620 -8.53 16.53 10.80
CA ILE A 620 -7.09 16.64 10.57
C ILE A 620 -6.75 16.06 9.19
N TYR A 621 -5.90 16.74 8.44
CA TYR A 621 -5.54 16.36 7.08
C TYR A 621 -4.17 16.91 6.67
N ASP A 622 -3.63 16.43 5.55
CA ASP A 622 -2.43 16.98 4.94
C ASP A 622 -2.81 17.91 3.80
N LYS A 623 -2.03 18.99 3.66
CA LYS A 623 -2.16 19.94 2.57
C LYS A 623 -0.78 20.37 2.09
N GLY A 624 -0.56 20.30 0.78
CA GLY A 624 0.67 20.72 0.13
C GLY A 624 0.46 20.89 -1.37
N ASN A 625 1.48 21.35 -2.07
CA ASN A 625 1.52 21.40 -3.52
C ASN A 625 2.96 21.29 -4.02
N TYR A 626 3.21 21.46 -5.32
CA TYR A 626 4.57 21.35 -5.87
C TYR A 626 5.57 22.27 -5.16
N THR A 627 5.19 23.50 -4.80
CA THR A 627 6.07 24.50 -4.17
C THR A 627 6.02 24.48 -2.64
N THR A 628 5.05 23.80 -2.05
CA THR A 628 4.81 23.80 -0.61
C THR A 628 4.82 22.38 -0.09
N SER A 629 5.81 22.03 0.74
CA SER A 629 5.89 20.74 1.39
C SER A 629 4.60 20.42 2.14
N PRO A 630 4.07 19.18 2.07
CA PRO A 630 2.87 18.79 2.79
C PRO A 630 3.03 19.02 4.28
N ASN A 631 2.04 19.66 4.88
CA ASN A 631 1.95 19.92 6.31
C ASN A 631 0.61 19.43 6.85
N VAL A 632 0.58 19.19 8.15
CA VAL A 632 -0.62 18.82 8.90
C VAL A 632 -1.42 20.06 9.21
N TYR A 633 -2.72 20.00 8.92
CA TYR A 633 -3.70 21.03 9.23
C TYR A 633 -4.85 20.46 10.06
N VAL A 634 -5.48 21.30 10.86
CA VAL A 634 -6.69 21.01 11.61
C VAL A 634 -7.76 22.05 11.31
N SER A 635 -9.01 21.62 11.29
CA SER A 635 -10.18 22.48 11.06
C SER A 635 -11.42 21.94 11.78
N THR A 636 -12.41 22.78 12.00
CA THR A 636 -13.75 22.39 12.47
C THR A 636 -14.79 22.38 11.36
N ASP A 637 -14.51 23.01 10.22
CA ASP A 637 -15.45 23.26 9.15
C ASP A 637 -14.84 23.02 7.73
N LEU A 638 -13.58 22.62 7.67
CA LEU A 638 -12.73 22.51 6.47
C LEU A 638 -12.57 23.80 5.66
N LYS A 639 -13.08 24.94 6.15
CA LYS A 639 -12.88 26.29 5.59
C LYS A 639 -11.80 27.05 6.32
N SER A 640 -11.93 27.06 7.65
CA SER A 640 -10.98 27.73 8.56
C SER A 640 -9.95 26.72 9.03
N GLU A 641 -8.69 26.88 8.63
CA GLU A 641 -7.65 25.89 8.90
C GLU A 641 -6.52 26.45 9.78
N THR A 642 -6.01 25.61 10.65
CA THR A 642 -4.82 25.91 11.44
C THR A 642 -3.70 24.95 11.07
N LYS A 643 -2.54 25.48 10.67
CA LYS A 643 -1.33 24.71 10.34
C LYS A 643 -0.67 24.22 11.63
N LEU A 644 -0.48 22.90 11.78
CA LEU A 644 0.12 22.28 12.97
C LEU A 644 1.62 21.97 12.80
N SER A 645 2.07 21.68 11.60
CA SER A 645 3.45 21.28 11.32
C SER A 645 4.17 22.29 10.40
N ASN A 646 5.49 22.18 10.33
CA ASN A 646 6.32 22.96 9.41
C ASN A 646 7.43 22.07 8.86
N THR A 647 7.07 21.21 7.89
CA THR A 647 8.00 20.30 7.23
C THR A 647 8.89 21.03 6.25
N ASN A 648 10.14 20.60 6.16
CA ASN A 648 11.13 21.06 5.19
C ASN A 648 11.31 22.58 5.09
N PRO A 649 11.48 23.33 6.20
CA PRO A 649 11.72 24.77 6.15
C PRO A 649 13.00 25.11 5.38
N GLN A 650 13.97 24.18 5.30
CA GLN A 650 15.20 24.32 4.53
C GLN A 650 14.97 24.43 3.01
N GLN A 651 13.81 24.04 2.50
CA GLN A 651 13.45 24.14 1.07
C GLN A 651 13.67 25.55 0.52
N GLN A 652 13.41 26.56 1.35
CA GLN A 652 13.61 27.97 0.97
C GLN A 652 15.05 28.34 0.58
N ASN A 653 16.04 27.51 0.97
CA ASN A 653 17.46 27.72 0.67
C ASN A 653 17.87 27.12 -0.68
N TYR A 654 16.97 26.45 -1.37
CA TYR A 654 17.23 25.76 -2.63
C TYR A 654 16.41 26.37 -3.77
N ASN A 655 16.96 26.34 -4.97
CA ASN A 655 16.19 26.61 -6.19
C ASN A 655 15.13 25.51 -6.31
N TRP A 656 13.86 25.88 -6.34
CA TRP A 656 12.79 24.87 -6.36
C TRP A 656 12.08 24.78 -7.70
N GLY A 657 11.60 25.91 -8.20
CA GLY A 657 10.88 26.00 -9.46
C GLY A 657 9.36 25.94 -9.31
N THR A 658 8.69 25.86 -10.46
CA THR A 658 7.24 25.89 -10.60
C THR A 658 6.74 24.75 -11.47
N ALA A 659 5.45 24.43 -11.36
CA ALA A 659 4.74 23.48 -12.21
C ALA A 659 3.53 24.16 -12.86
N GLU A 660 3.35 23.94 -14.16
CA GLU A 660 2.21 24.48 -14.91
C GLU A 660 1.62 23.43 -15.85
N LEU A 661 0.30 23.49 -16.05
CA LEU A 661 -0.41 22.66 -17.02
C LEU A 661 -0.24 23.25 -18.41
N VAL A 662 0.33 22.49 -19.33
CA VAL A 662 0.48 22.87 -20.75
C VAL A 662 -0.46 22.03 -21.60
N LYS A 663 -0.99 22.65 -22.67
CA LYS A 663 -1.95 22.00 -23.59
C LYS A 663 -1.52 22.20 -25.03
N TRP A 664 -1.74 21.17 -25.85
CA TRP A 664 -1.46 21.25 -27.29
C TRP A 664 -2.50 20.40 -28.06
N THR A 665 -2.40 20.48 -29.39
CA THR A 665 -3.17 19.60 -30.26
C THR A 665 -2.17 18.74 -31.02
N THR A 666 -2.38 17.42 -30.97
CA THR A 666 -1.53 16.47 -31.68
C THR A 666 -1.73 16.56 -33.20
N PRO A 667 -0.83 16.03 -34.05
CA PRO A 667 -1.03 15.98 -35.50
C PRO A 667 -2.31 15.28 -35.95
N LYS A 668 -2.77 14.25 -35.22
CA LYS A 668 -4.06 13.61 -35.50
C LYS A 668 -5.27 14.40 -34.97
N GLY A 669 -5.08 15.54 -34.33
CA GLY A 669 -6.15 16.40 -33.84
C GLY A 669 -6.62 16.15 -32.40
N TYR A 670 -5.98 15.24 -31.66
CA TYR A 670 -6.31 15.01 -30.24
C TYR A 670 -5.94 16.20 -29.39
N LYS A 671 -6.78 16.53 -28.41
CA LYS A 671 -6.45 17.50 -27.35
C LYS A 671 -5.60 16.79 -26.31
N ALA A 672 -4.40 17.30 -26.08
CA ALA A 672 -3.42 16.73 -25.19
C ALA A 672 -3.00 17.76 -24.13
N GLU A 673 -2.57 17.25 -22.97
CA GLU A 673 -2.06 18.07 -21.88
C GLU A 673 -0.90 17.36 -21.16
N GLY A 674 -0.19 18.12 -20.35
CA GLY A 674 0.92 17.61 -19.55
C GLY A 674 1.41 18.65 -18.56
N ILE A 675 2.34 18.30 -17.70
CA ILE A 675 2.95 19.21 -16.73
C ILE A 675 4.31 19.65 -17.27
N LEU A 676 4.53 20.97 -17.27
CA LEU A 676 5.84 21.55 -17.47
C LEU A 676 6.37 22.10 -16.16
N TYR A 677 7.53 21.60 -15.74
CA TYR A 677 8.26 22.08 -14.58
C TYR A 677 9.39 23.02 -15.04
N LYS A 678 9.47 24.20 -14.43
CA LYS A 678 10.45 25.24 -14.76
C LYS A 678 11.32 25.59 -13.55
N PRO A 679 12.63 25.89 -13.74
CA PRO A 679 13.49 26.38 -12.65
C PRO A 679 12.93 27.62 -11.98
N GLU A 680 13.25 27.85 -10.69
CA GLU A 680 12.76 29.00 -9.92
C GLU A 680 13.17 30.35 -10.52
N ASN A 681 14.38 30.41 -11.03
CA ASN A 681 14.94 31.60 -11.68
C ASN A 681 14.83 31.53 -13.21
N PHE A 682 13.71 30.97 -13.72
CA PHE A 682 13.45 30.87 -15.14
C PHE A 682 13.48 32.27 -15.82
N ASP A 683 14.29 32.36 -16.85
CA ASP A 683 14.47 33.55 -17.67
C ASP A 683 14.13 33.19 -19.13
N PRO A 684 13.07 33.76 -19.71
CA PRO A 684 12.68 33.45 -21.08
C PRO A 684 13.68 33.87 -22.16
N ALA A 685 14.69 34.65 -21.82
CA ALA A 685 15.78 35.04 -22.72
C ALA A 685 16.90 33.98 -22.79
N LYS A 686 16.90 32.99 -21.86
CA LYS A 686 17.89 31.91 -21.82
C LYS A 686 17.35 30.66 -22.45
N LYS A 687 18.25 29.79 -22.93
CA LYS A 687 17.89 28.44 -23.39
C LYS A 687 18.15 27.42 -22.31
N TYR A 688 17.20 26.50 -22.14
CA TYR A 688 17.26 25.44 -21.15
C TYR A 688 17.23 24.04 -21.80
N PRO A 689 18.04 23.09 -21.31
CA PRO A 689 17.88 21.70 -21.67
C PRO A 689 16.57 21.16 -21.06
N MET A 690 15.94 20.20 -21.73
CA MET A 690 14.69 19.62 -21.30
C MET A 690 14.80 18.10 -21.19
N ILE A 691 14.16 17.51 -20.14
CA ILE A 691 13.93 16.07 -20.03
C ILE A 691 12.43 15.82 -20.12
N ALA A 692 11.98 15.04 -21.10
CA ALA A 692 10.62 14.52 -21.13
C ALA A 692 10.57 13.21 -20.33
N TYR A 693 9.76 13.23 -19.28
CA TYR A 693 9.52 12.10 -18.36
C TYR A 693 8.07 11.63 -18.49
N PHE A 694 7.86 10.36 -18.74
CA PHE A 694 6.52 9.86 -19.05
C PHE A 694 6.29 8.42 -18.61
N TYR A 695 5.01 8.10 -18.45
CA TYR A 695 4.52 6.75 -18.19
C TYR A 695 3.16 6.53 -18.89
N GLU A 696 2.11 7.15 -18.38
CA GLU A 696 0.75 7.18 -18.98
C GLU A 696 0.14 8.57 -18.81
N LYS A 697 -0.84 8.78 -17.90
CA LYS A 697 -1.42 10.07 -17.56
C LYS A 697 -0.80 10.58 -16.24
N LEU A 698 -0.12 11.70 -16.28
CA LEU A 698 0.59 12.29 -15.14
C LEU A 698 0.05 13.66 -14.73
N SER A 699 -0.75 14.32 -15.60
CA SER A 699 -1.20 15.71 -15.40
C SER A 699 -2.07 15.92 -14.17
N ASP A 700 -2.80 14.90 -13.72
CA ASP A 700 -3.59 14.92 -12.48
C ASP A 700 -2.71 15.14 -11.23
N GLY A 701 -1.40 14.91 -11.37
CA GLY A 701 -0.39 15.16 -10.35
C GLY A 701 0.16 16.59 -10.32
N LEU A 702 -0.45 17.58 -11.01
CA LEU A 702 0.04 18.96 -11.10
C LEU A 702 0.38 19.59 -9.75
N TYR A 703 -0.41 19.32 -8.74
CA TYR A 703 -0.20 19.83 -7.38
C TYR A 703 0.44 18.84 -6.43
N ASN A 704 1.01 17.74 -6.92
CA ASN A 704 1.79 16.83 -6.08
C ASN A 704 3.11 17.47 -5.66
N TYR A 705 3.50 17.26 -4.41
CA TYR A 705 4.81 17.60 -3.91
C TYR A 705 5.83 16.52 -4.30
N ASN A 706 6.82 16.88 -5.08
CA ASN A 706 7.90 15.98 -5.49
C ASN A 706 9.10 16.17 -4.56
N ALA A 707 9.11 15.46 -3.43
CA ALA A 707 10.22 15.53 -2.48
C ALA A 707 11.54 15.07 -3.12
N PRO A 708 12.65 15.79 -2.89
CA PRO A 708 13.97 15.28 -3.28
C PRO A 708 14.23 13.97 -2.51
N ALA A 709 14.42 12.90 -3.25
CA ALA A 709 14.56 11.55 -2.66
C ALA A 709 15.37 10.66 -3.60
N PRO A 710 16.07 9.64 -3.08
CA PRO A 710 16.61 8.58 -3.93
C PRO A 710 15.44 7.76 -4.49
N THR A 711 15.05 8.07 -5.72
CA THR A 711 13.92 7.42 -6.39
C THR A 711 14.28 5.99 -6.82
N PRO A 712 13.31 5.06 -6.87
CA PRO A 712 13.59 3.65 -7.18
C PRO A 712 13.94 3.40 -8.65
N SER A 713 13.61 4.31 -9.58
CA SER A 713 13.88 4.23 -11.02
C SER A 713 13.18 5.36 -11.79
N ARG A 714 12.60 6.32 -11.09
CA ARG A 714 11.87 7.46 -11.67
C ARG A 714 12.77 8.68 -11.70
N LEU A 715 12.51 9.58 -12.64
CA LEU A 715 13.20 10.87 -12.67
C LEU A 715 12.97 11.63 -11.34
N ASN A 716 14.03 12.15 -10.77
CA ASN A 716 13.96 13.06 -9.62
C ASN A 716 13.65 14.47 -10.09
N ILE A 717 12.36 14.76 -10.35
CA ILE A 717 11.89 16.00 -10.96
C ILE A 717 12.43 17.23 -10.22
N SER A 718 12.27 17.28 -8.89
CA SER A 718 12.74 18.44 -8.10
C SER A 718 14.25 18.64 -8.18
N TYR A 719 15.03 17.56 -8.26
CA TYR A 719 16.48 17.63 -8.44
C TYR A 719 16.85 18.25 -9.79
N PHE A 720 16.31 17.75 -10.90
CA PHE A 720 16.65 18.24 -12.24
C PHE A 720 16.17 19.67 -12.45
N VAL A 721 14.97 20.01 -11.99
CA VAL A 721 14.44 21.39 -12.07
C VAL A 721 15.31 22.34 -11.25
N SER A 722 15.69 21.96 -10.03
CA SER A 722 16.59 22.73 -9.17
C SER A 722 17.95 22.99 -9.83
N ASN A 723 18.41 22.06 -10.65
CA ASN A 723 19.66 22.12 -11.39
C ASN A 723 19.52 22.76 -12.79
N GLY A 724 18.42 23.46 -13.08
CA GLY A 724 18.25 24.27 -14.28
C GLY A 724 17.80 23.50 -15.52
N TYR A 725 17.17 22.35 -15.37
CA TYR A 725 16.46 21.67 -16.45
C TYR A 725 14.99 22.08 -16.48
N LEU A 726 14.42 22.08 -17.66
CA LEU A 726 12.99 21.90 -17.83
C LEU A 726 12.66 20.41 -17.71
N VAL A 727 11.56 20.07 -17.03
CA VAL A 727 11.02 18.72 -17.05
C VAL A 727 9.62 18.77 -17.61
N PHE A 728 9.35 17.96 -18.63
CA PHE A 728 8.05 17.88 -19.29
C PHE A 728 7.43 16.50 -19.07
N ALA A 729 6.24 16.44 -18.48
CA ALA A 729 5.49 15.20 -18.23
C ALA A 729 4.19 15.20 -19.05
N PRO A 730 4.21 14.71 -20.32
CA PRO A 730 3.02 14.62 -21.17
C PRO A 730 2.10 13.49 -20.73
N ASP A 731 0.79 13.69 -20.86
CA ASP A 731 -0.20 12.62 -20.84
C ASP A 731 -0.24 11.91 -22.19
N ILE A 732 -0.48 10.60 -22.14
CA ILE A 732 -0.54 9.75 -23.30
C ILE A 732 -1.89 9.03 -23.30
N SER A 733 -2.60 9.07 -24.43
CA SER A 733 -3.75 8.22 -24.70
C SER A 733 -3.40 7.24 -25.80
N TYR A 734 -4.04 6.08 -25.83
CA TYR A 734 -3.61 4.99 -26.68
C TYR A 734 -4.68 4.54 -27.64
N GLU A 735 -4.24 4.19 -28.84
CA GLU A 735 -4.98 3.46 -29.85
C GLU A 735 -4.64 1.96 -29.72
N THR A 736 -5.66 1.12 -29.54
CA THR A 736 -5.49 -0.34 -29.46
C THR A 736 -4.76 -0.88 -30.68
N GLY A 737 -3.79 -1.76 -30.47
CA GLY A 737 -2.90 -2.34 -31.47
C GLY A 737 -1.64 -1.51 -31.74
N HIS A 738 -1.64 -0.20 -31.42
CA HIS A 738 -0.57 0.72 -31.80
C HIS A 738 -0.01 1.57 -30.65
N PRO A 739 0.35 0.96 -29.50
CA PRO A 739 0.82 1.73 -28.34
C PRO A 739 2.10 2.52 -28.60
N GLY A 740 3.02 2.01 -29.43
CA GLY A 740 4.24 2.71 -29.81
C GLY A 740 3.96 3.98 -30.59
N LYS A 741 3.11 3.87 -31.62
CA LYS A 741 2.70 5.04 -32.43
C LYS A 741 1.88 6.04 -31.61
N SER A 742 1.11 5.56 -30.64
CA SER A 742 0.40 6.45 -29.70
C SER A 742 1.40 7.24 -28.85
N ALA A 743 2.43 6.60 -28.31
CA ALA A 743 3.51 7.31 -27.60
C ALA A 743 4.21 8.35 -28.49
N GLU A 744 4.51 8.01 -29.76
CA GLU A 744 5.06 8.98 -30.73
C GLU A 744 4.12 10.19 -30.91
N GLU A 745 2.84 9.95 -31.12
CA GLU A 745 1.84 10.98 -31.36
C GLU A 745 1.77 11.99 -30.22
N PHE A 746 1.68 11.52 -28.98
CA PHE A 746 1.51 12.40 -27.82
C PHE A 746 2.82 12.99 -27.32
N ILE A 747 3.88 12.19 -27.17
CA ILE A 747 5.14 12.67 -26.59
C ILE A 747 5.87 13.58 -27.58
N ASN A 748 6.08 13.13 -28.83
CA ASN A 748 6.82 13.92 -29.79
C ASN A 748 6.12 15.23 -30.12
N SER A 749 4.78 15.22 -30.29
CA SER A 749 4.03 16.44 -30.57
C SER A 749 4.06 17.44 -29.42
N GLY A 750 4.04 16.94 -28.18
CA GLY A 750 4.19 17.79 -26.99
C GLY A 750 5.57 18.45 -26.92
N VAL A 751 6.63 17.66 -27.15
CA VAL A 751 7.99 18.18 -27.24
C VAL A 751 8.12 19.20 -28.36
N GLU A 752 7.62 18.91 -29.56
CA GLU A 752 7.65 19.86 -30.70
C GLU A 752 6.83 21.14 -30.40
N SER A 753 5.73 21.03 -29.66
CA SER A 753 4.96 22.19 -29.24
C SER A 753 5.81 23.08 -28.31
N LEU A 754 6.54 22.51 -27.38
CA LEU A 754 7.39 23.25 -26.44
C LEU A 754 8.64 23.85 -27.12
N LYS A 755 9.21 23.16 -28.10
CA LYS A 755 10.35 23.66 -28.92
C LYS A 755 10.07 24.95 -29.68
N LYS A 756 8.81 25.32 -29.88
CA LYS A 756 8.43 26.59 -30.48
C LYS A 756 8.80 27.80 -29.59
N ASN A 757 9.03 27.57 -28.32
CA ASN A 757 9.48 28.57 -27.37
C ASN A 757 11.01 28.75 -27.48
N SER A 758 11.46 29.99 -27.59
CA SER A 758 12.89 30.35 -27.73
C SER A 758 13.77 29.88 -26.56
N TRP A 759 13.17 29.70 -25.40
CA TRP A 759 13.81 29.24 -24.17
C TRP A 759 14.01 27.71 -24.07
N VAL A 760 13.48 26.91 -25.00
CA VAL A 760 13.81 25.48 -25.10
C VAL A 760 15.03 25.32 -26.01
N ASP A 761 16.08 24.65 -25.50
CA ASP A 761 17.16 24.22 -26.39
C ASP A 761 16.72 22.93 -27.10
N GLY A 762 16.20 23.08 -28.32
CA GLY A 762 15.72 21.98 -29.14
C GLY A 762 16.77 20.91 -29.50
N THR A 763 18.06 21.20 -29.28
CA THR A 763 19.18 20.26 -29.48
C THR A 763 19.58 19.52 -28.20
N LYS A 764 19.03 19.89 -27.06
CA LYS A 764 19.36 19.40 -25.71
C LYS A 764 18.13 18.82 -25.01
N ILE A 765 17.49 17.85 -25.68
CA ILE A 765 16.31 17.17 -25.17
C ILE A 765 16.64 15.73 -24.83
N GLY A 766 16.45 15.34 -23.58
CA GLY A 766 16.53 13.96 -23.09
C GLY A 766 15.15 13.36 -22.86
N ILE A 767 15.10 12.03 -22.82
CA ILE A 767 13.89 11.28 -22.42
C ILE A 767 14.19 10.25 -21.35
N GLN A 768 13.25 10.07 -20.46
CA GLN A 768 13.35 9.07 -19.38
C GLN A 768 11.99 8.42 -19.12
N GLY A 769 11.98 7.09 -18.93
CA GLY A 769 10.82 6.31 -18.54
C GLY A 769 11.22 4.98 -17.93
N GLN A 770 10.39 4.48 -17.04
CA GLN A 770 10.55 3.20 -16.33
C GLN A 770 9.45 2.22 -16.76
N SER A 771 9.76 0.91 -16.90
CA SER A 771 8.77 -0.12 -17.17
C SER A 771 8.05 0.14 -18.51
N TRP A 772 6.74 0.43 -18.48
CA TRP A 772 6.00 0.86 -19.66
C TRP A 772 6.59 2.15 -20.28
N GLY A 773 7.02 3.09 -19.45
CA GLY A 773 7.79 4.26 -19.91
C GLY A 773 9.13 3.88 -20.52
N GLY A 774 9.81 2.86 -20.01
CA GLY A 774 11.04 2.30 -20.60
C GLY A 774 10.83 1.73 -21.99
N TYR A 775 9.72 0.99 -22.19
CA TYR A 775 9.29 0.55 -23.52
C TYR A 775 9.10 1.75 -24.47
N GLN A 776 8.39 2.79 -24.01
CA GLN A 776 8.15 3.99 -24.81
C GLN A 776 9.46 4.68 -25.19
N VAL A 777 10.42 4.80 -24.25
CA VAL A 777 11.76 5.34 -24.55
C VAL A 777 12.44 4.50 -25.63
N ALA A 778 12.46 3.18 -25.47
CA ALA A 778 13.06 2.27 -26.45
C ALA A 778 12.41 2.40 -27.85
N HIS A 779 11.07 2.54 -27.88
CA HIS A 779 10.33 2.74 -29.13
C HIS A 779 10.66 4.08 -29.77
N LEU A 780 10.60 5.19 -29.02
CA LEU A 780 10.81 6.53 -29.52
C LEU A 780 12.19 6.69 -30.18
N ILE A 781 13.26 6.16 -29.60
CA ILE A 781 14.62 6.28 -30.17
C ILE A 781 14.81 5.45 -31.44
N THR A 782 13.89 4.50 -31.75
CA THR A 782 13.85 3.81 -33.03
C THR A 782 13.03 4.54 -34.08
N ALA A 783 12.13 5.44 -33.65
CA ALA A 783 11.19 6.16 -34.50
C ALA A 783 11.68 7.55 -34.90
N THR A 784 12.51 8.21 -34.05
CA THR A 784 12.99 9.58 -34.29
C THR A 784 14.39 9.81 -33.76
N ASN A 785 15.11 10.77 -34.37
CA ASN A 785 16.44 11.27 -33.94
C ASN A 785 16.35 12.59 -33.14
N MET A 786 15.16 12.94 -32.64
CA MET A 786 14.90 14.20 -31.94
C MET A 786 15.66 14.32 -30.61
N TYR A 787 15.96 13.20 -29.97
CA TYR A 787 16.46 13.14 -28.63
C TYR A 787 17.98 13.00 -28.55
N ALA A 788 18.62 13.85 -27.76
CA ALA A 788 20.06 13.85 -27.55
C ALA A 788 20.54 12.78 -26.57
N ALA A 789 19.65 12.28 -25.68
CA ALA A 789 19.97 11.30 -24.66
C ALA A 789 18.71 10.55 -24.23
N ALA A 790 18.83 9.27 -23.93
CA ALA A 790 17.70 8.42 -23.51
C ALA A 790 18.07 7.56 -22.29
N TRP A 791 17.11 7.45 -21.33
CA TRP A 791 17.23 6.58 -20.18
C TRP A 791 16.03 5.66 -20.11
N ALA A 792 16.23 4.36 -20.40
CA ALA A 792 15.22 3.33 -20.45
C ALA A 792 15.33 2.41 -19.23
N GLY A 793 14.46 2.58 -18.25
CA GLY A 793 14.41 1.69 -17.09
C GLY A 793 13.50 0.47 -17.34
N ALA A 794 14.02 -0.75 -17.15
CA ALA A 794 13.31 -2.02 -17.32
C ALA A 794 12.43 -2.08 -18.60
N PRO A 795 12.99 -1.78 -19.80
CA PRO A 795 12.20 -1.68 -21.02
C PRO A 795 11.73 -3.05 -21.50
N VAL A 796 10.50 -3.15 -22.00
CA VAL A 796 10.08 -4.25 -22.87
C VAL A 796 10.49 -3.88 -24.30
N VAL A 797 11.32 -4.70 -24.95
CA VAL A 797 11.82 -4.40 -26.29
C VAL A 797 11.45 -5.44 -27.34
N ASN A 798 11.04 -6.63 -26.89
CA ASN A 798 10.62 -7.74 -27.72
C ASN A 798 9.29 -8.29 -27.19
N MET A 799 8.19 -7.80 -27.72
CA MET A 799 6.85 -8.18 -27.26
C MET A 799 6.52 -9.65 -27.63
N THR A 800 7.18 -10.23 -28.66
CA THR A 800 6.96 -11.62 -29.05
C THR A 800 7.46 -12.57 -27.96
N SER A 801 8.66 -12.38 -27.43
CA SER A 801 9.21 -13.20 -26.33
C SER A 801 8.60 -12.86 -24.98
N ALA A 802 8.28 -11.59 -24.75
CA ALA A 802 7.69 -11.15 -23.49
C ALA A 802 6.24 -11.63 -23.30
N TYR A 803 5.48 -11.83 -24.37
CA TYR A 803 4.09 -12.32 -24.34
C TYR A 803 3.95 -13.65 -23.62
N GLY A 804 4.81 -14.62 -23.91
CA GLY A 804 4.84 -15.92 -23.23
C GLY A 804 5.63 -15.95 -21.92
N GLY A 805 6.19 -14.82 -21.50
CA GLY A 805 7.00 -14.72 -20.29
C GLY A 805 6.19 -14.79 -19.00
N ILE A 806 6.86 -15.12 -17.90
CA ILE A 806 6.26 -15.15 -16.57
C ILE A 806 6.58 -13.85 -15.82
N ARG A 807 5.56 -13.30 -15.15
CA ARG A 807 5.72 -12.31 -14.09
C ARG A 807 6.08 -13.05 -12.79
N TRP A 808 7.36 -13.26 -12.55
CA TRP A 808 7.86 -14.02 -11.40
C TRP A 808 7.41 -13.46 -10.04
N GLU A 809 7.08 -12.17 -9.98
CA GLU A 809 6.50 -11.53 -8.81
C GLU A 809 5.14 -12.12 -8.41
N SER A 810 4.30 -12.47 -9.39
CA SER A 810 2.95 -13.04 -9.18
C SER A 810 2.84 -14.50 -9.61
N GLY A 811 3.76 -14.99 -10.46
CA GLY A 811 3.69 -16.29 -11.10
C GLY A 811 2.75 -16.37 -12.30
N MET A 812 2.03 -15.27 -12.63
CA MET A 812 1.19 -15.21 -13.83
C MET A 812 2.03 -15.07 -15.10
N ASN A 813 1.51 -15.51 -16.22
CA ASN A 813 2.10 -15.15 -17.51
C ASN A 813 1.81 -13.67 -17.84
N ARG A 814 2.28 -13.20 -19.01
CA ARG A 814 2.14 -11.79 -19.41
C ARG A 814 1.06 -11.58 -20.48
N GLN A 815 0.37 -12.60 -20.96
CA GLN A 815 -0.58 -12.52 -22.07
C GLN A 815 -1.67 -11.49 -21.84
N PHE A 816 -2.28 -11.47 -20.63
CA PHE A 816 -3.30 -10.49 -20.28
C PHE A 816 -2.87 -9.03 -20.45
N GLN A 817 -1.55 -8.73 -20.29
CA GLN A 817 -1.06 -7.37 -20.45
C GLN A 817 -1.16 -6.90 -21.89
N TYR A 818 -0.96 -7.79 -22.84
CA TYR A 818 -1.01 -7.52 -24.27
C TYR A 818 -2.44 -7.54 -24.80
N GLU A 819 -3.21 -8.55 -24.40
CA GLU A 819 -4.55 -8.76 -24.94
C GLU A 819 -5.58 -7.78 -24.34
N LYS A 820 -5.45 -7.43 -23.06
CA LYS A 820 -6.51 -6.75 -22.31
C LYS A 820 -6.11 -5.47 -21.60
N THR A 821 -4.83 -5.31 -21.19
CA THR A 821 -4.47 -4.20 -20.31
C THR A 821 -3.36 -3.32 -20.88
N GLN A 822 -2.32 -3.02 -20.10
CA GLN A 822 -1.33 -1.96 -20.33
C GLN A 822 -0.67 -1.93 -21.71
N SER A 823 -0.39 -3.09 -22.30
CA SER A 823 0.32 -3.13 -23.59
C SER A 823 -0.59 -2.92 -24.81
N ARG A 824 -1.91 -2.93 -24.63
CA ARG A 824 -2.94 -2.48 -25.58
C ARG A 824 -2.83 -3.08 -27.00
N ILE A 825 -2.30 -4.28 -27.14
CA ILE A 825 -2.26 -4.96 -28.46
C ILE A 825 -3.66 -5.40 -28.87
N GLY A 826 -4.46 -5.93 -27.91
CA GLY A 826 -5.87 -6.27 -28.13
C GLY A 826 -6.11 -7.53 -28.94
N ALA A 827 -5.07 -8.33 -29.16
CA ALA A 827 -5.12 -9.61 -29.87
C ALA A 827 -4.03 -10.53 -29.36
N THR A 828 -4.21 -11.84 -29.57
CA THR A 828 -3.15 -12.82 -29.31
C THR A 828 -1.98 -12.69 -30.31
N LEU A 829 -0.81 -13.18 -29.90
CA LEU A 829 0.36 -13.23 -30.80
C LEU A 829 0.10 -14.02 -32.07
N TRP A 830 -0.76 -15.04 -32.04
CA TRP A 830 -1.07 -15.90 -33.17
C TRP A 830 -2.10 -15.30 -34.12
N GLU A 831 -3.01 -14.46 -33.62
CA GLU A 831 -4.01 -13.75 -34.44
C GLU A 831 -3.42 -12.56 -35.19
N LYS A 832 -2.52 -11.80 -34.51
CA LYS A 832 -1.97 -10.55 -35.04
C LYS A 832 -0.46 -10.43 -34.78
N PRO A 833 0.38 -11.33 -35.29
CA PRO A 833 1.84 -11.30 -35.06
C PRO A 833 2.49 -10.01 -35.56
N GLU A 834 1.94 -9.38 -36.58
CA GLU A 834 2.44 -8.11 -37.13
C GLU A 834 2.36 -6.95 -36.08
N LEU A 835 1.36 -6.94 -35.21
CA LEU A 835 1.26 -5.92 -34.17
C LEU A 835 2.35 -6.09 -33.09
N TYR A 836 2.70 -7.35 -32.77
CA TYR A 836 3.80 -7.64 -31.84
C TYR A 836 5.15 -7.23 -32.41
N ILE A 837 5.37 -7.46 -33.73
CA ILE A 837 6.59 -7.03 -34.41
C ILE A 837 6.66 -5.51 -34.52
N GLU A 838 5.57 -4.85 -34.93
CA GLU A 838 5.47 -3.37 -35.01
C GLU A 838 5.85 -2.71 -33.69
N ASN A 839 5.34 -3.23 -32.58
CA ASN A 839 5.54 -2.67 -31.27
C ASN A 839 6.76 -3.21 -30.52
N SER A 840 7.65 -3.94 -31.21
CA SER A 840 8.91 -4.44 -30.65
C SER A 840 10.09 -3.62 -31.15
N PRO A 841 10.62 -2.69 -30.33
CA PRO A 841 11.79 -1.86 -30.70
C PRO A 841 12.99 -2.66 -31.18
N LEU A 842 13.15 -3.90 -30.72
CA LEU A 842 14.24 -4.81 -31.11
C LEU A 842 14.45 -4.91 -32.62
N PHE A 843 13.37 -4.99 -33.37
CA PHE A 843 13.44 -5.12 -34.84
C PHE A 843 13.84 -3.82 -35.56
N SER A 844 13.83 -2.70 -34.85
CA SER A 844 14.18 -1.35 -35.36
C SER A 844 15.47 -0.77 -34.78
N LEU A 845 16.25 -1.50 -33.99
CA LEU A 845 17.51 -1.05 -33.37
C LEU A 845 18.53 -0.47 -34.34
N PRO A 846 18.66 -0.93 -35.62
CA PRO A 846 19.57 -0.29 -36.58
C PRO A 846 19.33 1.19 -36.80
N LYS A 847 18.10 1.68 -36.63
CA LYS A 847 17.72 3.09 -36.77
C LYS A 847 18.16 3.97 -35.61
N VAL A 848 18.51 3.39 -34.43
CA VAL A 848 18.88 4.14 -33.24
C VAL A 848 20.17 4.94 -33.46
N THR A 849 20.12 6.25 -33.15
CA THR A 849 21.29 7.15 -33.12
C THR A 849 21.47 7.77 -31.73
N THR A 850 20.42 7.80 -30.93
CA THR A 850 20.42 8.37 -29.60
C THR A 850 21.21 7.50 -28.61
N PRO A 851 22.18 8.03 -27.87
CA PRO A 851 22.84 7.32 -26.78
C PRO A 851 21.82 6.91 -25.72
N VAL A 852 21.92 5.65 -25.22
CA VAL A 852 20.94 5.14 -24.28
C VAL A 852 21.57 4.40 -23.11
N VAL A 853 21.09 4.71 -21.89
CA VAL A 853 21.32 3.90 -20.70
C VAL A 853 20.07 3.02 -20.48
N ILE A 854 20.31 1.74 -20.25
CA ILE A 854 19.31 0.76 -19.88
C ILE A 854 19.53 0.39 -18.40
N MET A 855 18.51 0.48 -17.56
CA MET A 855 18.53 -0.16 -16.25
C MET A 855 17.66 -1.42 -16.33
N SER A 856 18.22 -2.60 -16.00
CA SER A 856 17.47 -3.85 -16.02
C SER A 856 18.07 -4.81 -15.00
N ASN A 857 17.30 -5.18 -13.99
CA ASN A 857 17.77 -5.93 -12.84
C ASN A 857 17.54 -7.44 -13.00
N ASP A 858 18.46 -8.24 -12.48
CA ASP A 858 18.45 -9.71 -12.62
C ASP A 858 17.35 -10.40 -11.79
N ALA A 859 16.82 -9.76 -10.74
CA ALA A 859 15.68 -10.25 -9.97
C ALA A 859 14.36 -9.50 -10.29
N ASP A 860 14.26 -8.88 -11.48
CA ASP A 860 13.03 -8.23 -11.93
C ASP A 860 11.91 -9.26 -12.13
N GLY A 861 10.91 -9.20 -11.24
CA GLY A 861 9.75 -10.08 -11.27
C GLY A 861 8.60 -9.59 -12.15
N ALA A 862 8.70 -8.39 -12.75
CA ALA A 862 7.65 -7.79 -13.57
C ALA A 862 7.99 -7.80 -15.06
N VAL A 863 9.17 -7.34 -15.44
CA VAL A 863 9.70 -7.39 -16.80
C VAL A 863 10.89 -8.34 -16.85
N PRO A 864 10.86 -9.40 -17.69
CA PRO A 864 11.99 -10.30 -17.77
C PRO A 864 13.27 -9.54 -18.13
N TRP A 865 14.31 -9.67 -17.31
CA TRP A 865 15.54 -8.87 -17.50
C TRP A 865 16.27 -9.14 -18.81
N TYR A 866 15.98 -10.27 -19.45
CA TYR A 866 16.43 -10.56 -20.82
C TYR A 866 16.00 -9.52 -21.85
N GLN A 867 14.90 -8.80 -21.61
CA GLN A 867 14.46 -7.69 -22.47
C GLN A 867 15.53 -6.58 -22.54
N GLY A 868 16.11 -6.23 -21.38
CA GLY A 868 17.22 -5.28 -21.31
C GLY A 868 18.50 -5.83 -21.97
N ILE A 869 18.79 -7.13 -21.79
CA ILE A 869 19.96 -7.79 -22.42
C ILE A 869 19.82 -7.81 -23.93
N GLU A 870 18.64 -8.17 -24.49
CA GLU A 870 18.39 -8.19 -25.94
C GLU A 870 18.63 -6.79 -26.55
N MET A 871 18.14 -5.74 -25.90
CA MET A 871 18.40 -4.37 -26.34
C MET A 871 19.88 -4.01 -26.29
N PHE A 872 20.53 -4.27 -25.15
CA PHE A 872 21.95 -3.94 -24.96
C PHE A 872 22.85 -4.65 -25.95
N THR A 873 22.70 -5.98 -26.08
CA THR A 873 23.53 -6.79 -26.97
C THR A 873 23.29 -6.42 -28.44
N GLY A 874 22.03 -6.14 -28.81
CA GLY A 874 21.67 -5.70 -30.17
C GLY A 874 22.32 -4.35 -30.52
N LEU A 875 22.18 -3.34 -29.67
CA LEU A 875 22.79 -2.02 -29.86
C LEU A 875 24.32 -2.09 -29.86
N LYS A 876 24.91 -2.87 -28.95
CA LYS A 876 26.36 -3.07 -28.88
C LYS A 876 26.88 -3.72 -30.16
N ARG A 877 26.18 -4.76 -30.69
CA ARG A 877 26.52 -5.42 -31.95
C ARG A 877 26.48 -4.45 -33.16
N LEU A 878 25.56 -3.48 -33.10
CA LEU A 878 25.38 -2.44 -34.11
C LEU A 878 26.33 -1.24 -33.92
N GLY A 879 27.24 -1.25 -32.92
CA GLY A 879 28.18 -0.18 -32.64
C GLY A 879 27.50 1.10 -32.13
N LYS A 880 26.33 1.00 -31.47
CA LYS A 880 25.59 2.14 -30.95
C LYS A 880 26.01 2.42 -29.51
N PRO A 881 26.07 3.70 -29.06
CA PRO A 881 26.37 4.07 -27.68
C PRO A 881 25.29 3.55 -26.73
N VAL A 882 25.63 2.54 -25.89
CA VAL A 882 24.69 1.90 -24.98
C VAL A 882 25.39 1.45 -23.71
N TRP A 883 24.74 1.64 -22.56
CA TRP A 883 25.15 1.13 -21.25
C TRP A 883 24.00 0.34 -20.63
N LEU A 884 24.32 -0.75 -19.91
CA LEU A 884 23.37 -1.53 -19.13
C LEU A 884 23.79 -1.49 -17.65
N LEU A 885 22.89 -1.01 -16.81
CA LEU A 885 23.04 -1.01 -15.35
C LEU A 885 22.20 -2.15 -14.79
N ASN A 886 22.86 -3.13 -14.17
CA ASN A 886 22.22 -4.23 -13.45
C ASN A 886 22.56 -4.10 -11.96
N TYR A 887 21.57 -3.77 -11.15
CA TYR A 887 21.67 -3.80 -9.69
C TYR A 887 21.30 -5.20 -9.22
N ASN A 888 22.33 -5.97 -8.82
CA ASN A 888 22.15 -7.39 -8.52
C ASN A 888 21.17 -7.65 -7.38
N ASN A 889 20.32 -8.65 -7.58
CA ASN A 889 19.24 -9.05 -6.66
C ASN A 889 18.21 -7.93 -6.37
N GLU A 890 18.17 -6.90 -7.19
CA GLU A 890 17.11 -5.89 -7.12
C GLU A 890 15.92 -6.28 -8.00
N ALA A 891 14.74 -5.94 -7.49
CA ALA A 891 13.46 -6.15 -8.17
C ALA A 891 13.26 -5.15 -9.32
N HIS A 892 12.05 -5.13 -9.89
CA HIS A 892 11.62 -4.22 -10.96
C HIS A 892 11.88 -2.74 -10.63
N ASN A 893 11.62 -2.35 -9.39
CA ASN A 893 12.00 -1.07 -8.82
C ASN A 893 13.07 -1.29 -7.76
N LEU A 894 14.10 -0.48 -7.74
CA LEU A 894 15.16 -0.57 -6.73
C LEU A 894 14.57 -0.45 -5.33
N VAL A 895 14.86 -1.41 -4.48
CA VAL A 895 14.39 -1.46 -3.08
C VAL A 895 15.44 -0.90 -2.14
N GLN A 896 16.70 -1.27 -2.35
CA GLN A 896 17.80 -0.89 -1.45
C GLN A 896 18.18 0.59 -1.65
N ARG A 897 18.22 1.34 -0.55
CA ARG A 897 18.46 2.78 -0.58
C ARG A 897 19.79 3.18 -1.21
N GLN A 898 20.86 2.41 -0.96
CA GLN A 898 22.18 2.67 -1.55
C GLN A 898 22.14 2.57 -3.08
N ASN A 899 21.40 1.61 -3.63
CA ASN A 899 21.24 1.44 -5.07
C ASN A 899 20.41 2.58 -5.68
N ARG A 900 19.40 3.05 -4.94
CA ARG A 900 18.62 4.25 -5.33
C ARG A 900 19.49 5.52 -5.33
N LYS A 901 20.42 5.67 -4.39
CA LYS A 901 21.37 6.79 -4.37
C LYS A 901 22.36 6.72 -5.54
N ASP A 902 22.85 5.50 -5.84
CA ASP A 902 23.80 5.28 -6.96
C ASP A 902 23.17 5.62 -8.31
N ILE A 903 21.98 5.10 -8.61
CA ILE A 903 21.32 5.35 -9.89
C ILE A 903 21.04 6.82 -10.14
N GLN A 904 20.72 7.61 -9.12
CA GLN A 904 20.46 9.04 -9.23
C GLN A 904 21.72 9.83 -9.65
N ILE A 905 22.89 9.41 -9.13
CA ILE A 905 24.17 10.02 -9.52
C ILE A 905 24.48 9.69 -10.99
N ARG A 906 24.29 8.45 -11.42
CA ARG A 906 24.54 8.05 -12.82
C ARG A 906 23.58 8.71 -13.80
N GLU A 907 22.29 8.81 -13.45
CA GLU A 907 21.28 9.48 -14.25
C GLU A 907 21.61 10.98 -14.41
N GLN A 908 22.00 11.65 -13.33
CA GLN A 908 22.47 13.03 -13.37
C GLN A 908 23.71 13.18 -14.27
N GLN A 909 24.76 12.35 -14.07
CA GLN A 909 26.00 12.43 -14.84
C GLN A 909 25.76 12.21 -16.34
N PHE A 910 24.88 11.26 -16.69
CA PHE A 910 24.53 10.96 -18.07
C PHE A 910 23.84 12.14 -18.76
N PHE A 911 22.80 12.70 -18.13
CA PHE A 911 22.10 13.85 -18.70
C PHE A 911 22.95 15.12 -18.70
N ASP A 912 23.75 15.37 -17.65
CA ASP A 912 24.66 16.54 -17.64
C ASP A 912 25.72 16.47 -18.76
N TYR A 913 26.24 15.27 -19.07
CA TYR A 913 27.17 15.10 -20.17
C TYR A 913 26.52 15.47 -21.54
N TYR A 914 25.40 14.86 -21.88
CA TYR A 914 24.78 15.05 -23.20
C TYR A 914 24.02 16.36 -23.34
N LEU A 915 23.37 16.83 -22.27
CA LEU A 915 22.47 17.98 -22.36
C LEU A 915 23.11 19.30 -21.90
N LYS A 916 24.15 19.25 -21.05
CA LYS A 916 24.85 20.44 -20.58
C LYS A 916 26.31 20.52 -21.01
N GLY A 917 26.85 19.48 -21.66
CA GLY A 917 28.24 19.42 -22.06
C GLY A 917 29.23 19.28 -20.89
N ALA A 918 28.79 18.69 -19.79
CA ALA A 918 29.68 18.36 -18.69
C ALA A 918 30.70 17.29 -19.09
N LYS A 919 31.78 17.13 -18.31
CA LYS A 919 32.75 16.05 -18.50
C LYS A 919 32.09 14.67 -18.32
N ALA A 920 32.56 13.68 -19.06
CA ALA A 920 32.06 12.32 -18.97
C ALA A 920 32.53 11.66 -17.66
N PRO A 921 31.70 10.86 -16.98
CA PRO A 921 32.17 10.02 -15.89
C PRO A 921 32.91 8.78 -16.41
N VAL A 922 33.86 8.29 -15.65
CA VAL A 922 34.70 7.13 -16.01
C VAL A 922 33.85 5.90 -16.38
N TRP A 923 32.71 5.68 -15.66
CA TRP A 923 31.84 4.54 -15.96
C TRP A 923 31.23 4.58 -17.37
N MET A 924 31.07 5.77 -17.97
CA MET A 924 30.59 5.90 -19.35
C MET A 924 31.71 5.64 -20.37
N VAL A 925 32.96 6.01 -20.06
CA VAL A 925 34.09 5.91 -20.98
C VAL A 925 34.64 4.49 -21.07
N GLY A 926 34.98 3.88 -19.94
CA GLY A 926 35.64 2.59 -19.86
C GLY A 926 34.81 1.46 -19.27
N GLY A 927 33.62 1.77 -18.74
CA GLY A 927 32.87 0.82 -17.89
C GLY A 927 33.56 0.60 -16.54
N ILE A 928 33.07 -0.39 -15.81
CA ILE A 928 33.70 -0.86 -14.55
C ILE A 928 34.04 -2.34 -14.72
N PRO A 929 35.33 -2.72 -14.71
CA PRO A 929 35.72 -4.12 -14.78
C PRO A 929 35.14 -4.91 -13.62
N ALA A 930 34.77 -6.18 -13.87
CA ALA A 930 34.19 -7.04 -12.82
C ALA A 930 35.15 -7.23 -11.61
N THR A 931 36.45 -7.13 -11.84
CA THR A 931 37.48 -7.18 -10.78
C THR A 931 37.48 -5.97 -9.85
N GLU A 932 36.86 -4.86 -10.26
CA GLU A 932 36.75 -3.62 -9.52
C GLU A 932 35.35 -3.43 -8.87
N LYS A 933 34.44 -4.34 -9.14
CA LYS A 933 33.08 -4.33 -8.60
C LYS A 933 33.09 -4.20 -7.08
N GLY A 934 32.33 -3.22 -6.52
CA GLY A 934 32.27 -2.93 -5.10
C GLY A 934 33.52 -2.21 -4.55
N ARG A 935 34.48 -1.83 -5.39
CA ARG A 935 35.71 -1.11 -5.04
C ARG A 935 35.81 0.24 -5.78
N ASN A 936 35.33 0.29 -7.01
CA ASN A 936 35.30 1.49 -7.85
C ASN A 936 33.89 1.66 -8.39
N TRP A 937 33.36 2.89 -8.35
CA TRP A 937 32.03 3.25 -8.89
C TRP A 937 32.13 4.02 -10.22
N GLY A 938 33.32 4.52 -10.57
CA GLY A 938 33.57 5.27 -11.80
C GLY A 938 32.86 6.61 -11.88
N PHE A 939 32.55 7.25 -10.75
CA PHE A 939 31.86 8.53 -10.71
C PHE A 939 32.76 9.72 -11.08
N GLU A 940 34.09 9.51 -11.08
CA GLU A 940 35.08 10.54 -11.39
C GLU A 940 34.86 11.04 -12.83
N LEU A 941 34.99 12.36 -13.00
CA LEU A 941 34.83 12.99 -14.31
C LEU A 941 36.16 13.03 -15.05
N THR A 942 36.12 12.76 -16.37
CA THR A 942 37.30 12.77 -17.26
C THR A 942 37.06 13.58 -18.52
N ASP A 943 38.13 14.03 -19.15
CA ASP A 943 38.08 14.71 -20.46
C ASP A 943 37.97 13.71 -21.62
N GLN A 944 38.08 12.43 -21.38
CA GLN A 944 37.89 11.40 -22.41
C GLN A 944 36.39 11.30 -22.78
N LYS A 945 36.13 11.01 -24.04
CA LYS A 945 34.77 10.83 -24.56
C LYS A 945 34.36 9.34 -24.44
N PRO A 946 33.10 9.09 -24.11
CA PRO A 946 32.55 7.73 -24.14
C PRO A 946 32.58 7.04 -25.49
#